data_5b8ae0640c1bea102a01331c45af422d
#
_entry.id   5b8ae0640c1bea102a01331c45af422d
#
_cell.length_a   1.000
_cell.length_b   1.000
_cell.length_c   1.000
_cell.angle_alpha   90.00
_cell.angle_beta   90.00
_cell.angle_gamma   90.00
#
_symmetry.space_group_name_H-M   'P 1'
#
loop_
_entity.id
_entity.type
_entity.pdbx_description
1 polymer ?
#
loop_
_entity_poly.entity_id
_entity_poly.type
_entity_poly.pdbx_seq_one_letter_code
_entity_poly.pdbx_strand_id
1 'polypeptide(L)'
;MHAWNKKFFVSKIALACAVAVTAPAAISADISGTVYDTFYHDSTLAGHIGYRGYADDDGADNGYVGGDIYSSINNAVVNGVISTHYLGFDNNSSNTLNITNTTVNGMITSECMSTDCGDARNDYDQSPLQLTIDNSTINDTYEHFDYDVTDANNVRDHETLNTYDMGVAVTLDQESDIVIKNNSHVAGIALTQGYEWADTDVNNGNTFDNTLTVNDSALTSGSYTELQTTGFYGQSDKPSDYGNNSAAGTPADDVALSVVASATADNAMKTNAVFNNSTITGDVAFVSTFDENYYVGGYDSNADGVLDTNGWDDTDELNLTLDNGSKWVGAATSDVQMDSALYNRSTNSIWPGSVFSSTNGYLVGDDVYQSGLFNVALNNGSEWDTTKSSNIDDLTVNNGSQVNVAESELLADHISLTNASTLKIAAHGDVKTDVLSLNSGSQASLTEETASLYANTITVGSGSELNLGLGQVDTHNMVLTDNGTFDIGSREYVLNSDMNNARDKTAADYVYDQGTIGINSDGHLSVNGVTNGNYQVRIDNATGEGQVADYENKELIRIYGGNATFTHANTADLGAYQYQAEQYDDTVVLAKQGITSTANAALSLPSSNAATWHMEQDTLENRMNSSRHTQGNDKGGVWVNYFGGQQNGDNGVIDYDQDVNGIMVGLDKVTEGGGERQWLVGMAASFAKSSLSMDDADADTDNQSARVYSSLNFNNGAFFDSSLSYSHFSNSTDSTMSNGQQVSGDSTTDAWGFGLKLGYDWKFAPQAYLTPYASITGVFIGDDDYSMTNNMHVSDQAYDSMRYELGGNLGYTFDLGADQAISPYATLAYVYEDAENDANINGDRIDNGVDGSAVRLGLGGQFDMNKNFTVYTGVNYLGGSDVDQPWAANLGMKYRW
;
A
#
# COMPACT_ATOMS: atom_id res chain seq x y z
N MET A 1 -35.25 18.54 -13.14
CA MET A 1 -34.52 19.75 -13.60
C MET A 1 -33.16 19.71 -12.89
N HIS A 2 -32.24 18.98 -13.45
CA HIS A 2 -30.87 18.91 -12.94
C HIS A 2 -29.91 19.36 -14.01
N ALA A 3 -29.26 20.46 -13.75
CA ALA A 3 -28.22 21.02 -14.59
C ALA A 3 -26.92 20.21 -14.48
N TRP A 4 -26.44 19.71 -15.58
CA TRP A 4 -25.12 19.10 -15.76
C TRP A 4 -24.04 20.17 -15.76
N ASN A 5 -23.13 20.12 -14.80
CA ASN A 5 -21.85 20.83 -14.88
C ASN A 5 -20.76 19.86 -15.33
N LYS A 6 -20.47 19.84 -16.63
CA LYS A 6 -19.24 19.28 -17.18
C LYS A 6 -18.11 20.28 -16.96
N LYS A 7 -17.18 19.98 -16.05
CA LYS A 7 -15.87 20.62 -16.02
C LYS A 7 -14.98 20.01 -17.11
N PHE A 8 -14.68 20.79 -18.12
CA PHE A 8 -13.63 20.49 -19.08
C PHE A 8 -12.27 20.64 -18.40
N PHE A 9 -11.53 19.56 -18.30
CA PHE A 9 -10.07 19.61 -18.10
C PHE A 9 -9.45 19.96 -19.45
N VAL A 10 -9.06 21.20 -19.62
CA VAL A 10 -8.17 21.61 -20.71
C VAL A 10 -6.75 21.33 -20.24
N SER A 11 -6.10 20.37 -20.89
CA SER A 11 -4.70 20.03 -20.64
C SER A 11 -3.81 21.26 -20.86
N LYS A 12 -2.90 21.51 -19.96
CA LYS A 12 -1.93 22.61 -20.00
C LYS A 12 -0.83 22.43 -21.08
N ILE A 13 -0.98 21.46 -21.97
CA ILE A 13 0.02 21.17 -23.03
C ILE A 13 -0.18 22.03 -24.30
N ALA A 14 -1.29 22.76 -24.42
CA ALA A 14 -1.56 23.56 -25.63
C ALA A 14 -1.17 25.05 -25.50
N LEU A 15 -0.50 25.46 -24.42
CA LEU A 15 -0.09 26.87 -24.27
C LEU A 15 1.42 27.09 -24.33
N ALA A 16 2.22 26.05 -24.52
CA ALA A 16 3.67 26.18 -24.71
C ALA A 16 4.09 26.37 -26.19
N CYS A 17 3.20 26.12 -27.12
CA CYS A 17 3.51 26.26 -28.57
C CYS A 17 2.94 27.51 -29.24
N ALA A 18 2.41 28.49 -28.53
CA ALA A 18 1.75 29.64 -29.12
C ALA A 18 2.41 30.99 -28.76
N VAL A 19 3.55 31.02 -28.15
CA VAL A 19 4.28 32.28 -27.84
C VAL A 19 5.65 32.37 -28.52
N ALA A 20 5.97 31.46 -29.41
CA ALA A 20 7.23 31.47 -30.12
C ALA A 20 7.20 32.20 -31.50
N VAL A 21 6.18 32.98 -31.77
CA VAL A 21 6.19 33.79 -33.00
C VAL A 21 5.64 35.18 -32.66
N THR A 22 6.45 36.08 -32.23
CA THR A 22 6.50 37.54 -32.44
C THR A 22 7.10 38.26 -31.23
N ALA A 23 8.39 38.20 -31.10
CA ALA A 23 9.14 39.33 -30.58
C ALA A 23 10.41 39.43 -31.45
N PRO A 24 10.73 40.60 -32.02
CA PRO A 24 12.10 40.77 -32.49
C PRO A 24 12.94 40.75 -31.19
N ALA A 25 13.72 39.73 -31.05
CA ALA A 25 14.69 39.66 -30.00
C ALA A 25 15.64 40.81 -30.12
N ALA A 26 15.53 41.78 -29.23
CA ALA A 26 16.68 42.57 -28.89
C ALA A 26 17.65 41.57 -28.25
N ILE A 27 18.54 41.04 -29.01
CA ILE A 27 19.69 40.25 -28.55
C ILE A 27 20.62 41.27 -27.89
N SER A 28 20.42 41.55 -26.64
CA SER A 28 21.46 42.07 -25.79
C SER A 28 22.15 40.82 -25.25
N ALA A 29 23.02 40.26 -26.02
CA ALA A 29 24.02 39.36 -25.49
C ALA A 29 24.91 40.18 -24.59
N ASP A 30 24.69 40.12 -23.28
CA ASP A 30 25.71 40.51 -22.32
C ASP A 30 26.79 39.43 -22.26
N ILE A 31 27.37 39.16 -23.37
CA ILE A 31 28.66 38.50 -23.41
C ILE A 31 29.63 39.62 -23.08
N SER A 32 30.15 39.61 -21.85
CA SER A 32 31.19 40.59 -21.49
C SER A 32 32.52 40.17 -22.11
N GLY A 33 32.69 40.58 -23.37
CA GLY A 33 33.90 40.30 -24.18
C GLY A 33 33.57 40.24 -25.69
N THR A 34 34.58 40.36 -26.49
CA THR A 34 34.43 40.33 -27.96
C THR A 34 34.35 38.87 -28.44
N VAL A 35 33.23 38.45 -29.00
CA VAL A 35 33.14 37.16 -29.69
C VAL A 35 33.83 37.30 -31.02
N TYR A 36 34.96 36.63 -31.19
CA TYR A 36 35.57 36.44 -32.50
C TYR A 36 35.01 35.20 -33.14
N ASP A 37 34.13 35.44 -34.13
CA ASP A 37 33.70 34.39 -35.06
C ASP A 37 34.86 34.18 -36.04
N THR A 38 35.62 33.16 -35.87
CA THR A 38 36.71 32.77 -36.77
C THR A 38 36.17 32.01 -37.97
N PHE A 39 34.93 31.60 -37.96
CA PHE A 39 34.29 30.92 -39.05
C PHE A 39 32.97 31.60 -39.39
N TYR A 40 33.02 32.59 -40.27
CA TYR A 40 31.90 33.16 -41.02
C TYR A 40 31.07 34.29 -40.38
N HIS A 41 31.11 35.39 -41.03
CA HIS A 41 30.31 36.57 -40.79
C HIS A 41 28.82 36.29 -41.01
N ASP A 42 28.11 35.96 -39.97
CA ASP A 42 26.69 36.25 -39.89
C ASP A 42 26.30 36.59 -38.49
N SER A 43 25.25 37.39 -38.30
CA SER A 43 24.87 38.05 -37.07
C SER A 43 24.22 37.13 -35.99
N THR A 44 24.36 35.83 -36.13
CA THR A 44 24.05 34.85 -35.14
C THR A 44 25.34 34.25 -34.63
N LEU A 45 25.44 34.06 -33.29
CA LEU A 45 26.55 33.36 -32.65
C LEU A 45 26.61 31.90 -33.14
N ALA A 46 27.13 31.70 -34.36
CA ALA A 46 27.42 30.39 -34.89
C ALA A 46 28.96 30.22 -34.84
N GLY A 47 29.44 29.31 -33.99
CA GLY A 47 30.86 29.04 -33.86
C GLY A 47 31.29 28.50 -32.52
N HIS A 48 32.56 28.37 -32.32
CA HIS A 48 33.14 27.84 -31.10
C HIS A 48 33.53 28.97 -30.14
N ILE A 49 33.03 28.90 -28.92
CA ILE A 49 33.36 29.86 -27.85
C ILE A 49 34.52 29.27 -27.03
N GLY A 50 35.50 30.07 -26.68
CA GLY A 50 36.63 29.64 -25.87
C GLY A 50 37.79 28.99 -26.64
N TYR A 51 37.78 29.03 -27.99
CA TYR A 51 38.85 28.47 -28.78
C TYR A 51 40.02 29.45 -28.92
N ARG A 52 41.25 28.98 -28.63
CA ARG A 52 42.46 29.73 -28.83
C ARG A 52 43.30 29.08 -29.95
N GLY A 53 43.29 29.64 -31.10
CA GLY A 53 44.18 29.20 -32.17
C GLY A 53 45.63 29.63 -31.90
N TYR A 54 46.56 28.69 -32.14
CA TYR A 54 47.98 29.01 -32.15
C TYR A 54 48.36 29.62 -33.50
N ALA A 55 49.20 30.65 -33.49
CA ALA A 55 49.88 31.15 -34.65
C ALA A 55 51.04 30.19 -34.95
N ASP A 56 51.16 29.65 -36.17
CA ASP A 56 52.28 28.88 -36.61
C ASP A 56 53.61 29.62 -36.39
N ASP A 57 54.65 28.92 -36.02
CA ASP A 57 56.00 29.44 -35.70
C ASP A 57 56.71 30.10 -36.89
N ASP A 58 56.17 30.02 -38.10
CA ASP A 58 56.70 30.60 -39.35
C ASP A 58 56.10 31.99 -39.73
N GLY A 59 55.23 32.55 -38.84
CA GLY A 59 54.76 33.90 -38.99
C GLY A 59 53.79 34.13 -40.14
N ALA A 60 53.24 33.12 -40.72
CA ALA A 60 52.17 33.20 -41.67
C ALA A 60 50.86 33.36 -40.91
N ASP A 61 50.29 34.55 -40.97
CA ASP A 61 49.02 34.93 -40.34
C ASP A 61 47.86 34.19 -41.05
N ASN A 62 47.60 32.97 -40.60
CA ASN A 62 46.53 32.12 -41.10
C ASN A 62 45.15 32.46 -40.46
N GLY A 63 45.00 33.65 -39.95
CA GLY A 63 43.72 34.21 -39.65
C GLY A 63 43.05 33.70 -38.37
N TYR A 64 43.75 33.00 -37.52
CA TYR A 64 43.23 32.61 -36.20
C TYR A 64 43.51 33.69 -35.17
N VAL A 65 42.50 34.45 -34.87
CA VAL A 65 42.56 35.38 -33.73
C VAL A 65 42.11 34.63 -32.49
N GLY A 66 42.96 34.61 -31.46
CA GLY A 66 42.62 33.95 -30.21
C GLY A 66 41.29 34.49 -29.67
N GLY A 67 40.36 33.58 -29.40
CA GLY A 67 39.08 33.94 -28.81
C GLY A 67 39.25 34.29 -27.34
N ASP A 68 38.46 35.23 -26.83
CA ASP A 68 38.44 35.60 -25.44
C ASP A 68 37.79 34.46 -24.63
N ILE A 69 38.34 34.18 -23.48
CA ILE A 69 37.84 33.19 -22.54
C ILE A 69 36.71 33.82 -21.74
N TYR A 70 35.48 33.25 -21.82
CA TYR A 70 34.33 33.77 -21.09
C TYR A 70 34.09 32.96 -19.84
N SER A 71 33.97 33.63 -18.73
CA SER A 71 33.53 33.04 -17.44
C SER A 71 32.00 33.12 -17.25
N SER A 72 31.26 33.78 -18.13
CA SER A 72 29.83 33.98 -18.01
C SER A 72 29.14 34.16 -19.36
N ILE A 73 28.10 33.37 -19.61
CA ILE A 73 27.19 33.50 -20.78
C ILE A 73 25.78 33.72 -20.25
N ASN A 74 25.13 34.81 -20.70
CA ASN A 74 23.87 35.24 -20.06
C ASN A 74 22.85 35.71 -21.12
N ASN A 75 21.61 35.23 -21.03
CA ASN A 75 20.52 35.58 -21.94
C ASN A 75 20.88 35.38 -23.42
N ALA A 76 21.52 34.30 -23.77
CA ALA A 76 22.04 34.02 -25.09
C ALA A 76 21.41 32.78 -25.74
N VAL A 77 21.54 32.67 -27.05
CA VAL A 77 21.42 31.43 -27.80
C VAL A 77 22.77 31.16 -28.44
N VAL A 78 23.38 30.06 -28.11
CA VAL A 78 24.66 29.63 -28.66
C VAL A 78 24.40 28.41 -29.55
N ASN A 79 24.82 28.48 -30.81
CA ASN A 79 24.77 27.33 -31.71
C ASN A 79 26.20 26.90 -32.01
N GLY A 80 26.62 25.74 -31.50
CA GLY A 80 27.99 25.21 -31.65
C GLY A 80 28.59 24.77 -30.33
N VAL A 81 29.89 24.76 -30.25
CA VAL A 81 30.65 24.21 -29.12
C VAL A 81 31.19 25.33 -28.22
N ILE A 82 31.03 25.13 -26.92
CA ILE A 82 31.67 25.93 -25.87
C ILE A 82 32.84 25.11 -25.31
N SER A 83 34.06 25.53 -25.54
CA SER A 83 35.25 24.90 -25.01
C SER A 83 35.68 25.57 -23.73
N THR A 84 35.91 24.77 -22.68
CA THR A 84 36.45 25.21 -21.37
C THR A 84 37.93 24.93 -21.22
N HIS A 85 38.59 24.32 -22.26
CA HIS A 85 39.96 23.81 -22.20
C HIS A 85 40.98 24.87 -21.73
N TYR A 86 40.77 26.12 -22.09
CA TYR A 86 41.70 27.21 -21.71
C TYR A 86 41.20 28.09 -20.53
N LEU A 87 40.08 27.69 -19.86
CA LEU A 87 39.70 28.38 -18.64
C LEU A 87 40.74 28.11 -17.55
N GLY A 88 41.25 29.12 -16.90
CA GLY A 88 42.25 28.99 -15.86
C GLY A 88 43.72 29.09 -16.37
N PHE A 89 43.95 29.17 -17.66
CA PHE A 89 45.28 29.17 -18.23
C PHE A 89 46.12 30.44 -17.98
N ASP A 90 45.47 31.55 -17.81
CA ASP A 90 46.12 32.78 -17.44
C ASP A 90 45.98 33.04 -15.92
N ASN A 91 47.04 33.41 -15.24
CA ASN A 91 47.05 33.80 -13.80
C ASN A 91 45.95 34.81 -13.36
N ASN A 92 45.09 35.28 -14.26
CA ASN A 92 43.99 36.20 -14.06
C ASN A 92 42.60 35.63 -14.42
N SER A 93 42.51 34.44 -15.00
CA SER A 93 41.23 33.84 -15.35
C SER A 93 40.82 32.82 -14.27
N SER A 94 39.58 32.90 -13.86
CA SER A 94 39.02 31.90 -12.98
C SER A 94 38.63 30.67 -13.80
N ASN A 95 38.84 29.47 -13.28
CA ASN A 95 38.36 28.22 -13.89
C ASN A 95 36.83 28.07 -13.62
N THR A 96 36.06 29.04 -14.10
CA THR A 96 34.61 29.14 -13.82
C THR A 96 33.85 29.49 -15.07
N LEU A 97 32.79 28.72 -15.37
CA LEU A 97 31.85 29.02 -16.44
C LEU A 97 30.42 29.08 -15.89
N ASN A 98 29.77 30.24 -16.03
CA ASN A 98 28.38 30.43 -15.62
C ASN A 98 27.50 30.63 -16.86
N ILE A 99 26.50 29.79 -17.03
CA ILE A 99 25.51 29.83 -18.10
C ILE A 99 24.14 30.13 -17.48
N THR A 100 23.58 31.27 -17.80
CA THR A 100 22.33 31.73 -17.18
C THR A 100 21.31 32.18 -18.21
N ASN A 101 20.04 31.76 -18.09
CA ASN A 101 18.95 32.08 -19.02
C ASN A 101 19.34 31.89 -20.50
N THR A 102 20.08 30.84 -20.80
CA THR A 102 20.72 30.62 -22.09
C THR A 102 20.26 29.31 -22.70
N THR A 103 20.17 29.24 -24.00
CA THR A 103 20.03 28.01 -24.74
C THR A 103 21.34 27.73 -25.46
N VAL A 104 21.95 26.60 -25.23
CA VAL A 104 23.09 26.09 -25.99
C VAL A 104 22.60 24.94 -26.85
N ASN A 105 22.71 25.10 -28.16
CA ASN A 105 22.50 24.04 -29.13
C ASN A 105 23.88 23.58 -29.60
N GLY A 106 24.32 22.41 -29.10
CA GLY A 106 25.63 21.90 -29.37
C GLY A 106 26.26 21.25 -28.14
N MET A 107 27.49 21.59 -27.75
CA MET A 107 28.20 20.90 -26.69
C MET A 107 29.02 21.88 -25.84
N ILE A 108 29.11 21.59 -24.55
CA ILE A 108 30.10 22.17 -23.63
C ILE A 108 31.17 21.13 -23.44
N THR A 109 32.44 21.45 -23.72
CA THR A 109 33.54 20.47 -23.60
C THR A 109 34.78 21.07 -22.96
N SER A 110 35.50 20.31 -22.17
CA SER A 110 36.89 20.62 -21.72
C SER A 110 37.95 20.05 -22.64
N GLU A 111 37.57 19.23 -23.60
CA GLU A 111 38.49 18.66 -24.53
C GLU A 111 39.18 19.70 -25.42
N CYS A 112 40.38 19.42 -25.75
CA CYS A 112 41.11 20.24 -26.73
C CYS A 112 40.58 20.07 -28.15
N MET A 113 40.22 21.17 -28.75
CA MET A 113 39.64 21.22 -30.11
C MET A 113 40.69 21.51 -31.17
N SER A 114 42.00 21.44 -30.88
CA SER A 114 43.10 21.74 -31.80
C SER A 114 44.04 20.56 -31.94
N THR A 115 44.68 20.45 -33.13
CA THR A 115 45.73 19.44 -33.35
C THR A 115 47.01 19.71 -32.56
N ASP A 116 47.13 20.88 -31.95
CA ASP A 116 48.31 21.33 -31.23
C ASP A 116 48.14 21.46 -29.74
N CYS A 117 47.22 20.73 -29.11
CA CYS A 117 47.08 20.71 -27.66
C CYS A 117 48.17 19.90 -26.94
N GLY A 118 49.21 19.49 -27.65
CA GLY A 118 50.34 18.83 -27.03
C GLY A 118 50.98 19.69 -25.98
N ASP A 119 51.20 19.09 -24.82
CA ASP A 119 51.99 19.52 -23.67
C ASP A 119 51.51 20.70 -22.83
N ALA A 120 50.43 21.40 -23.18
CA ALA A 120 50.02 22.57 -22.42
C ALA A 120 49.36 22.26 -21.07
N ARG A 121 48.85 21.07 -20.85
CA ARG A 121 48.25 20.65 -19.58
C ARG A 121 49.27 20.31 -18.49
N ASN A 122 50.47 19.98 -18.86
CA ASN A 122 51.47 19.47 -17.92
C ASN A 122 52.13 20.54 -17.05
N ASP A 123 51.96 21.81 -17.36
CA ASP A 123 52.74 22.90 -16.73
C ASP A 123 51.91 23.76 -15.75
N TYR A 124 50.61 23.51 -15.53
CA TYR A 124 49.75 24.39 -14.71
C TYR A 124 48.94 23.63 -13.71
N ASP A 125 48.94 24.12 -12.46
CA ASP A 125 48.10 23.68 -11.33
C ASP A 125 46.63 23.88 -11.69
N GLN A 126 45.96 22.84 -12.22
CA GLN A 126 44.57 22.96 -12.68
C GLN A 126 43.59 22.86 -11.49
N SER A 127 43.05 23.98 -11.09
CA SER A 127 41.90 23.98 -10.20
C SER A 127 40.71 23.36 -10.91
N PRO A 128 39.80 22.61 -10.19
CA PRO A 128 38.62 22.02 -10.78
C PRO A 128 37.76 23.04 -11.53
N LEU A 129 37.19 22.66 -12.67
CA LEU A 129 36.24 23.50 -13.42
C LEU A 129 34.95 23.70 -12.60
N GLN A 130 34.57 24.94 -12.39
CA GLN A 130 33.29 25.29 -11.79
C GLN A 130 32.27 25.65 -12.89
N LEU A 131 31.39 24.73 -13.21
CA LEU A 131 30.32 24.90 -14.22
C LEU A 131 28.97 25.12 -13.53
N THR A 132 28.38 26.29 -13.78
CA THR A 132 27.00 26.57 -13.33
C THR A 132 26.07 26.73 -14.51
N ILE A 133 24.98 25.94 -14.55
CA ILE A 133 23.88 26.03 -15.53
C ILE A 133 22.61 26.44 -14.77
N ASP A 134 22.12 27.65 -15.02
CA ASP A 134 21.04 28.27 -14.29
C ASP A 134 19.91 28.70 -15.22
N ASN A 135 18.71 28.18 -15.03
CA ASN A 135 17.53 28.44 -15.87
C ASN A 135 17.85 28.36 -17.36
N SER A 136 18.60 27.35 -17.78
CA SER A 136 19.16 27.21 -19.10
C SER A 136 18.88 25.84 -19.70
N THR A 137 18.94 25.74 -21.01
CA THR A 137 18.79 24.50 -21.76
C THR A 137 20.06 24.23 -22.56
N ILE A 138 20.66 23.06 -22.37
CA ILE A 138 21.82 22.60 -23.09
C ILE A 138 21.40 21.38 -23.90
N ASN A 139 21.33 21.52 -25.19
CA ASN A 139 21.03 20.49 -26.17
C ASN A 139 22.35 19.96 -26.77
N ASP A 140 22.32 18.74 -27.17
CA ASP A 140 23.47 18.05 -27.81
C ASP A 140 23.51 18.15 -29.34
N THR A 141 22.56 18.83 -29.94
CA THR A 141 22.45 19.00 -31.40
C THR A 141 22.46 20.46 -31.81
N TYR A 142 23.09 20.78 -32.90
CA TYR A 142 23.02 22.11 -33.49
C TYR A 142 22.90 22.09 -35.02
N GLU A 143 22.33 23.14 -35.60
CA GLU A 143 22.20 23.33 -37.01
C GLU A 143 23.25 24.30 -37.52
N HIS A 144 23.96 23.90 -38.54
CA HIS A 144 24.99 24.72 -39.17
C HIS A 144 24.88 24.72 -40.70
N PHE A 145 25.20 25.85 -41.33
CA PHE A 145 25.23 25.95 -42.78
C PHE A 145 26.66 25.66 -43.28
N ASP A 146 26.79 24.57 -43.99
CA ASP A 146 28.04 24.29 -44.69
C ASP A 146 28.15 25.09 -45.96
N TYR A 147 29.27 25.71 -46.15
CA TYR A 147 29.57 26.50 -47.37
C TYR A 147 30.68 25.82 -48.15
N ASP A 148 30.40 25.54 -49.41
CA ASP A 148 31.44 25.11 -50.32
C ASP A 148 32.26 26.32 -50.82
N VAL A 149 33.59 26.24 -50.68
CA VAL A 149 34.51 27.23 -51.29
C VAL A 149 34.82 26.82 -52.76
N THR A 150 34.09 27.39 -53.69
CA THR A 150 34.08 26.88 -55.06
C THR A 150 35.02 27.62 -56.03
N ASP A 151 35.68 28.73 -55.63
CA ASP A 151 36.57 29.39 -56.54
C ASP A 151 37.79 30.05 -55.85
N ALA A 152 38.77 30.42 -56.70
CA ALA A 152 40.03 31.10 -56.34
C ALA A 152 39.82 32.51 -55.78
N ASN A 153 38.62 33.01 -55.68
CA ASN A 153 38.23 34.33 -55.12
C ASN A 153 37.55 34.29 -53.76
N ASN A 154 37.52 33.13 -53.12
CA ASN A 154 36.84 32.96 -51.84
C ASN A 154 35.36 33.38 -51.82
N VAL A 155 34.67 33.17 -52.93
CA VAL A 155 33.22 33.36 -52.96
C VAL A 155 32.60 32.10 -52.36
N ARG A 156 31.91 32.30 -51.26
CA ARG A 156 31.18 31.25 -50.56
C ARG A 156 29.79 31.08 -51.17
N ASP A 157 29.51 29.92 -51.67
CA ASP A 157 28.19 29.55 -52.11
C ASP A 157 27.54 28.81 -50.93
N HIS A 158 26.41 29.27 -50.45
CA HIS A 158 25.60 28.65 -49.43
C HIS A 158 24.97 27.41 -49.97
N GLU A 159 25.11 26.30 -49.29
CA GLU A 159 24.62 25.11 -49.93
C GLU A 159 23.71 24.22 -49.07
N THR A 160 24.01 23.99 -47.82
CA THR A 160 23.24 22.99 -47.08
C THR A 160 23.19 23.29 -45.58
N LEU A 161 21.96 23.27 -45.02
CA LEU A 161 21.80 23.25 -43.58
C LEU A 161 21.93 21.80 -43.08
N ASN A 162 22.93 21.54 -42.31
CA ASN A 162 23.17 20.24 -41.69
C ASN A 162 22.91 20.32 -40.20
N THR A 163 22.35 19.23 -39.68
CA THR A 163 22.19 19.03 -38.22
C THR A 163 23.35 18.16 -37.74
N TYR A 164 24.06 18.67 -36.78
CA TYR A 164 25.15 17.95 -36.11
C TYR A 164 24.66 17.47 -34.77
N ASP A 165 24.87 16.22 -34.51
CA ASP A 165 24.55 15.54 -33.28
C ASP A 165 25.88 15.28 -32.54
N MET A 166 25.99 15.83 -31.33
CA MET A 166 27.20 15.78 -30.52
C MET A 166 27.15 14.61 -29.53
N GLY A 167 26.03 13.96 -29.43
CA GLY A 167 25.86 12.79 -28.55
C GLY A 167 25.50 13.14 -27.13
N VAL A 168 26.22 14.03 -26.52
CA VAL A 168 25.95 14.55 -25.17
C VAL A 168 26.17 16.06 -25.13
N ALA A 169 25.39 16.73 -24.32
CA ALA A 169 25.44 18.19 -24.18
C ALA A 169 26.66 18.70 -23.40
N VAL A 170 27.19 17.90 -22.51
CA VAL A 170 28.35 18.26 -21.68
C VAL A 170 29.36 17.12 -21.66
N THR A 171 30.60 17.37 -22.07
CA THR A 171 31.72 16.41 -22.00
C THR A 171 32.92 17.03 -21.34
N LEU A 172 33.31 16.50 -20.20
CA LEU A 172 34.42 17.04 -19.42
C LEU A 172 35.45 15.95 -19.09
N ASP A 173 36.70 16.26 -19.35
CA ASP A 173 37.86 15.39 -19.12
C ASP A 173 38.79 15.95 -18.02
N GLN A 174 38.29 16.86 -17.21
CA GLN A 174 39.01 17.47 -16.07
C GLN A 174 38.15 17.42 -14.82
N GLU A 175 38.78 17.50 -13.67
CA GLU A 175 38.03 17.65 -12.40
C GLU A 175 37.00 18.79 -12.49
N SER A 176 35.80 18.53 -12.05
CA SER A 176 34.70 19.44 -12.30
C SER A 176 33.68 19.50 -11.15
N ASP A 177 33.33 20.74 -10.77
CA ASP A 177 32.20 21.05 -9.90
C ASP A 177 31.04 21.59 -10.75
N ILE A 178 29.99 20.77 -10.99
CA ILE A 178 28.89 21.09 -11.84
C ILE A 178 27.63 21.36 -11.01
N VAL A 179 27.02 22.53 -11.22
CA VAL A 179 25.75 22.90 -10.60
C VAL A 179 24.70 23.25 -11.65
N ILE A 180 23.65 22.44 -11.74
CA ILE A 180 22.51 22.62 -12.62
C ILE A 180 21.31 22.99 -11.75
N LYS A 181 20.62 24.10 -12.07
CA LYS A 181 19.56 24.58 -11.19
C LYS A 181 18.48 25.41 -11.89
N ASN A 182 17.37 25.64 -11.15
CA ASN A 182 16.30 26.56 -11.53
C ASN A 182 15.63 26.22 -12.85
N ASN A 183 15.12 24.98 -12.97
CA ASN A 183 14.42 24.50 -14.17
C ASN A 183 15.31 24.45 -15.43
N SER A 184 16.58 24.14 -15.24
CA SER A 184 17.50 23.86 -16.34
C SER A 184 17.27 22.46 -16.92
N HIS A 185 17.64 22.29 -18.18
CA HIS A 185 17.58 21.03 -18.89
C HIS A 185 18.88 20.75 -19.60
N VAL A 186 19.45 19.56 -19.42
CA VAL A 186 20.72 19.14 -20.02
C VAL A 186 20.52 17.79 -20.70
N ALA A 187 20.92 17.68 -21.98
CA ALA A 187 20.80 16.47 -22.77
C ALA A 187 22.12 15.66 -22.74
N GLY A 188 22.34 14.93 -21.67
CA GLY A 188 23.52 14.07 -21.45
C GLY A 188 24.74 14.79 -20.90
N ILE A 189 25.40 14.11 -19.95
CA ILE A 189 26.68 14.53 -19.36
C ILE A 189 27.66 13.34 -19.42
N ALA A 190 28.85 13.58 -19.92
CA ALA A 190 29.98 12.66 -19.89
C ALA A 190 31.13 13.25 -19.07
N LEU A 191 31.52 12.55 -18.01
CA LEU A 191 32.68 12.85 -17.17
C LEU A 191 33.74 11.77 -17.40
N THR A 192 34.88 12.15 -17.88
CA THR A 192 35.96 11.23 -18.24
C THR A 192 37.20 11.65 -17.49
N GLN A 193 37.88 10.70 -16.89
CA GLN A 193 39.21 10.97 -16.33
C GLN A 193 40.21 11.18 -17.46
N GLY A 194 40.73 12.39 -17.59
CA GLY A 194 41.70 12.72 -18.60
C GLY A 194 43.01 11.96 -18.40
N TYR A 195 43.71 11.69 -19.50
CA TYR A 195 45.04 11.14 -19.46
C TYR A 195 45.99 12.18 -18.87
N GLU A 196 46.27 12.08 -17.58
CA GLU A 196 47.38 12.80 -17.00
C GLU A 196 48.65 12.05 -17.32
N TRP A 197 49.53 12.69 -18.10
CA TRP A 197 50.89 12.20 -18.21
C TRP A 197 51.48 12.19 -16.79
N ALA A 198 51.84 10.99 -16.35
CA ALA A 198 52.38 10.77 -15.04
C ALA A 198 53.51 11.78 -14.76
N ASP A 199 53.22 12.80 -14.00
CA ASP A 199 54.28 13.52 -13.33
C ASP A 199 54.90 12.57 -12.30
N THR A 200 56.19 12.45 -12.34
CA THR A 200 57.00 11.50 -11.55
C THR A 200 56.95 11.77 -10.03
N ASP A 201 56.07 12.62 -9.56
CA ASP A 201 55.83 12.89 -8.13
C ASP A 201 54.53 12.19 -7.58
N VAL A 202 54.41 10.94 -7.91
CA VAL A 202 53.27 10.02 -7.81
C VAL A 202 52.79 9.69 -6.40
N ASN A 203 53.09 10.39 -5.35
CA ASN A 203 52.79 9.96 -3.98
C ASN A 203 51.96 10.97 -3.17
N ASN A 204 51.13 11.82 -3.79
CA ASN A 204 50.34 12.77 -3.04
C ASN A 204 48.96 12.26 -2.61
N GLY A 205 48.49 11.09 -3.05
CA GLY A 205 47.19 10.55 -2.68
C GLY A 205 46.01 11.48 -3.08
N ASN A 206 46.15 12.24 -4.14
CA ASN A 206 45.09 13.08 -4.69
C ASN A 206 44.16 12.18 -5.52
N THR A 207 42.88 12.33 -5.30
CA THR A 207 41.83 11.72 -6.10
C THR A 207 41.43 12.67 -7.23
N PHE A 208 40.87 12.12 -8.30
CA PHE A 208 40.24 12.89 -9.38
C PHE A 208 38.76 13.08 -9.00
N ASP A 209 38.43 14.22 -8.39
CA ASP A 209 37.15 14.46 -7.76
C ASP A 209 36.18 15.24 -8.63
N ASN A 210 35.01 14.66 -8.93
CA ASN A 210 33.91 15.36 -9.60
C ASN A 210 32.72 15.54 -8.67
N THR A 211 32.08 16.69 -8.75
CA THR A 211 30.77 16.90 -8.15
C THR A 211 29.73 17.31 -9.20
N LEU A 212 28.56 16.70 -9.16
CA LEU A 212 27.41 17.09 -9.97
C LEU A 212 26.21 17.33 -9.05
N THR A 213 25.74 18.55 -8.99
CA THR A 213 24.57 18.91 -8.19
C THR A 213 23.45 19.43 -9.11
N VAL A 214 22.31 18.74 -9.10
CA VAL A 214 21.15 19.09 -9.92
C VAL A 214 19.98 19.44 -9.00
N ASN A 215 19.53 20.70 -9.07
CA ASN A 215 18.45 21.21 -8.22
C ASN A 215 17.29 21.70 -9.10
N ASP A 216 16.06 21.27 -8.81
CA ASP A 216 14.84 21.70 -9.50
C ASP A 216 14.99 21.66 -11.03
N SER A 217 15.65 20.63 -11.60
CA SER A 217 16.11 20.59 -12.99
C SER A 217 16.01 19.17 -13.56
N ALA A 218 16.25 19.04 -14.87
CA ALA A 218 16.18 17.78 -15.57
C ALA A 218 17.48 17.44 -16.29
N LEU A 219 17.94 16.21 -16.14
CA LEU A 219 18.95 15.57 -16.95
C LEU A 219 18.28 14.48 -17.78
N THR A 220 18.45 14.52 -19.08
CA THR A 220 17.94 13.51 -20.00
C THR A 220 19.08 12.85 -20.75
N SER A 221 18.80 11.72 -21.40
CA SER A 221 19.76 11.15 -22.34
C SER A 221 20.06 12.13 -23.48
N GLY A 222 21.28 12.06 -23.99
CA GLY A 222 21.65 12.67 -25.25
C GLY A 222 20.94 11.96 -26.42
N SER A 223 21.03 12.57 -27.60
CA SER A 223 20.49 12.01 -28.83
C SER A 223 21.39 10.93 -29.43
N TYR A 224 22.57 10.79 -28.87
CA TYR A 224 23.61 9.88 -29.40
C TYR A 224 23.52 8.49 -28.78
N THR A 225 23.77 7.61 -29.67
CA THR A 225 23.89 6.20 -29.39
C THR A 225 25.30 5.78 -28.96
N GLU A 226 26.27 6.66 -28.96
CA GLU A 226 27.64 6.36 -28.56
C GLU A 226 28.20 7.50 -27.73
N LEU A 227 28.66 7.20 -26.54
CA LEU A 227 29.42 8.13 -25.73
C LEU A 227 30.73 8.42 -26.40
N GLN A 228 30.89 9.64 -26.76
CA GLN A 228 32.17 10.10 -27.28
C GLN A 228 33.13 10.41 -26.12
N THR A 229 33.75 9.38 -25.60
CA THR A 229 34.58 9.50 -24.39
C THR A 229 35.95 10.06 -24.64
N THR A 230 36.41 10.15 -25.86
CA THR A 230 37.74 10.68 -26.09
C THR A 230 37.85 11.38 -27.42
N GLY A 231 38.18 12.56 -27.27
CA GLY A 231 39.19 13.21 -28.04
C GLY A 231 38.95 13.37 -29.51
N PHE A 232 38.72 14.53 -29.71
CA PHE A 232 39.03 15.23 -30.90
C PHE A 232 40.53 15.22 -31.24
N TYR A 233 41.32 14.37 -30.57
CA TYR A 233 42.76 14.23 -30.89
C TYR A 233 42.95 13.77 -32.31
N GLY A 234 43.48 14.69 -33.15
CA GLY A 234 43.88 14.41 -34.49
C GLY A 234 42.77 14.49 -35.55
N GLN A 235 41.62 15.03 -35.21
CA GLN A 235 40.59 15.30 -36.20
C GLN A 235 40.85 16.67 -36.88
N SER A 236 40.62 16.72 -38.16
CA SER A 236 40.80 17.94 -38.94
C SER A 236 39.73 18.98 -38.59
N ASP A 237 40.11 20.26 -38.63
CA ASP A 237 39.37 21.46 -38.23
C ASP A 237 37.95 21.66 -38.79
N LYS A 238 37.23 20.59 -39.06
CA LYS A 238 35.89 20.68 -39.63
C LYS A 238 34.84 20.19 -38.68
N PRO A 239 33.80 20.95 -38.45
CA PRO A 239 32.64 20.49 -37.66
C PRO A 239 32.02 19.18 -38.21
N SER A 240 32.17 18.92 -39.53
CA SER A 240 31.74 17.68 -40.16
C SER A 240 32.43 16.41 -39.66
N ASP A 241 33.57 16.56 -38.96
CA ASP A 241 34.30 15.42 -38.47
C ASP A 241 33.85 15.01 -37.05
N TYR A 242 33.02 15.85 -36.40
CA TYR A 242 32.53 15.64 -35.05
C TYR A 242 31.25 14.80 -34.95
N GLY A 243 30.48 14.67 -35.96
CA GLY A 243 29.21 14.00 -35.94
C GLY A 243 29.11 12.71 -36.77
N ASN A 244 30.16 12.27 -37.38
CA ASN A 244 30.05 11.20 -38.39
C ASN A 244 30.74 9.87 -38.03
N ASN A 245 31.03 9.61 -36.78
CA ASN A 245 31.50 8.30 -36.37
C ASN A 245 30.39 7.39 -35.91
N SER A 246 29.17 7.59 -36.37
CA SER A 246 28.11 6.59 -36.20
C SER A 246 28.50 5.38 -37.03
N ALA A 247 29.07 4.37 -36.43
CA ALA A 247 28.95 3.01 -36.92
C ALA A 247 27.45 2.71 -37.01
N ALA A 248 26.94 2.79 -38.24
CA ALA A 248 25.54 2.51 -38.49
C ALA A 248 25.18 1.11 -37.94
N GLY A 249 24.42 1.02 -36.91
CA GLY A 249 23.74 -0.21 -36.70
C GLY A 249 23.29 -0.62 -35.31
N THR A 250 23.72 -0.05 -34.21
CA THR A 250 23.19 -0.42 -32.90
C THR A 250 22.71 0.83 -32.18
N PRO A 251 21.45 0.88 -31.76
CA PRO A 251 21.01 1.94 -30.85
C PRO A 251 21.78 1.77 -29.56
N ALA A 252 22.58 2.74 -29.17
CA ALA A 252 23.07 2.79 -27.84
C ALA A 252 21.96 3.17 -26.93
N ASP A 253 22.17 2.75 -25.75
CA ASP A 253 21.29 2.96 -24.65
C ASP A 253 21.21 4.45 -24.36
N ASP A 254 20.04 4.92 -24.02
CA ASP A 254 19.71 6.31 -23.70
C ASP A 254 20.48 6.79 -22.46
N VAL A 255 21.77 7.07 -22.57
CA VAL A 255 22.63 7.44 -21.43
C VAL A 255 22.46 8.92 -21.09
N ALA A 256 22.03 9.19 -19.85
CA ALA A 256 21.90 10.55 -19.32
C ALA A 256 23.20 11.03 -18.61
N LEU A 257 23.85 10.15 -17.86
CA LEU A 257 25.11 10.45 -17.20
C LEU A 257 26.09 9.31 -17.46
N SER A 258 27.25 9.64 -17.95
CA SER A 258 28.37 8.72 -18.06
C SER A 258 29.55 9.19 -17.24
N VAL A 259 30.12 8.27 -16.47
CA VAL A 259 31.34 8.49 -15.68
C VAL A 259 32.34 7.42 -16.07
N VAL A 260 33.48 7.83 -16.60
CA VAL A 260 34.49 6.93 -17.14
C VAL A 260 35.83 7.20 -16.48
N ALA A 261 36.26 6.29 -15.60
CA ALA A 261 37.60 6.31 -15.04
C ALA A 261 38.62 5.75 -16.03
N SER A 262 39.80 6.30 -16.03
CA SER A 262 40.89 5.86 -16.93
C SER A 262 41.56 4.63 -16.39
N ALA A 263 41.66 3.60 -17.19
CA ALA A 263 42.42 2.38 -16.87
C ALA A 263 43.92 2.62 -16.63
N THR A 264 44.45 3.77 -17.03
CA THR A 264 45.88 4.09 -16.97
C THR A 264 46.21 5.26 -16.05
N ALA A 265 45.19 5.78 -15.34
CA ALA A 265 45.44 6.87 -14.39
C ALA A 265 45.98 6.34 -13.07
N ASP A 266 46.87 7.09 -12.47
CA ASP A 266 47.48 6.73 -11.18
C ASP A 266 46.57 7.08 -9.98
N ASN A 267 45.48 7.84 -10.20
CA ASN A 267 44.58 8.36 -9.15
C ASN A 267 43.17 7.82 -9.36
N ALA A 268 42.55 7.41 -8.27
CA ALA A 268 41.15 7.03 -8.32
C ALA A 268 40.20 8.19 -8.70
N MET A 269 39.25 7.94 -9.56
CA MET A 269 38.16 8.88 -9.89
C MET A 269 37.02 8.76 -8.90
N LYS A 270 36.66 9.87 -8.27
CA LYS A 270 35.48 9.92 -7.37
C LYS A 270 34.47 10.93 -7.87
N THR A 271 33.29 10.45 -8.20
CA THR A 271 32.18 11.28 -8.67
C THR A 271 31.01 11.23 -7.70
N ASN A 272 30.63 12.40 -7.19
CA ASN A 272 29.44 12.55 -6.35
C ASN A 272 28.36 13.30 -7.14
N ALA A 273 27.29 12.60 -7.50
CA ALA A 273 26.16 13.16 -8.24
C ALA A 273 24.92 13.23 -7.32
N VAL A 274 24.42 14.43 -7.11
CA VAL A 274 23.26 14.69 -6.23
C VAL A 274 22.13 15.35 -7.01
N PHE A 275 20.97 14.71 -7.03
CA PHE A 275 19.75 15.21 -7.63
C PHE A 275 18.76 15.56 -6.53
N ASN A 276 18.33 16.81 -6.50
CA ASN A 276 17.44 17.34 -5.48
C ASN A 276 16.20 17.93 -6.15
N ASN A 277 15.02 17.37 -5.89
CA ASN A 277 13.76 17.71 -6.56
C ASN A 277 13.90 17.75 -8.09
N SER A 278 14.62 16.79 -8.63
CA SER A 278 15.08 16.78 -10.02
C SER A 278 14.78 15.45 -10.71
N THR A 279 14.89 15.42 -12.03
CA THR A 279 14.62 14.20 -12.78
C THR A 279 15.83 13.75 -13.59
N ILE A 280 16.04 12.42 -13.65
CA ILE A 280 16.93 11.75 -14.58
C ILE A 280 16.05 10.90 -15.50
N THR A 281 16.20 11.08 -16.81
CA THR A 281 15.58 10.22 -17.81
C THR A 281 16.66 9.70 -18.74
N GLY A 282 16.92 8.42 -18.64
CA GLY A 282 18.04 7.74 -19.30
C GLY A 282 18.92 7.01 -18.30
N ASP A 283 19.86 6.26 -18.83
CA ASP A 283 20.75 5.40 -18.05
C ASP A 283 21.90 6.20 -17.40
N VAL A 284 22.37 5.71 -16.28
CA VAL A 284 23.59 6.20 -15.65
C VAL A 284 24.66 5.12 -15.82
N ALA A 285 25.70 5.45 -16.54
CA ALA A 285 26.79 4.54 -16.86
C ALA A 285 28.04 4.89 -16.04
N PHE A 286 28.58 3.89 -15.37
CA PHE A 286 29.87 4.00 -14.67
C PHE A 286 30.83 2.96 -15.18
N VAL A 287 31.97 3.41 -15.67
CA VAL A 287 33.03 2.56 -16.22
C VAL A 287 34.30 2.79 -15.43
N SER A 288 34.71 1.79 -14.69
CA SER A 288 36.01 1.75 -14.01
C SER A 288 36.70 0.46 -14.34
N THR A 289 37.81 0.54 -14.95
CA THR A 289 38.59 -0.64 -15.37
C THR A 289 40.06 -0.43 -15.10
N PHE A 290 40.76 -1.48 -14.83
CA PHE A 290 42.21 -1.43 -14.79
C PHE A 290 42.81 -2.48 -15.74
N ASP A 291 44.01 -2.20 -16.28
CA ASP A 291 44.74 -3.08 -17.16
C ASP A 291 45.81 -3.83 -16.36
N GLU A 292 45.56 -5.12 -16.13
CA GLU A 292 46.50 -5.98 -15.37
C GLU A 292 47.89 -6.04 -16.04
N ASN A 293 48.00 -5.97 -17.37
CA ASN A 293 49.31 -5.99 -18.05
C ASN A 293 50.09 -4.68 -17.93
N TYR A 294 49.41 -3.58 -17.79
CA TYR A 294 50.04 -2.28 -17.60
C TYR A 294 50.57 -2.11 -16.17
N TYR A 295 49.83 -2.70 -15.19
CA TYR A 295 50.19 -2.62 -13.77
C TYR A 295 50.83 -3.88 -13.17
N VAL A 296 50.67 -5.04 -13.81
CA VAL A 296 51.33 -6.33 -13.40
C VAL A 296 52.82 -6.34 -13.68
N GLY A 297 53.36 -5.29 -14.24
CA GLY A 297 54.75 -4.99 -13.96
C GLY A 297 55.01 -4.72 -12.50
N GLY A 298 54.20 -5.24 -11.62
CA GLY A 298 54.25 -5.12 -10.16
C GLY A 298 55.67 -5.24 -9.71
N TYR A 299 56.19 -4.14 -9.26
CA TYR A 299 57.54 -4.05 -8.80
C TYR A 299 57.64 -4.93 -7.56
N ASP A 300 58.17 -6.12 -7.72
CA ASP A 300 58.68 -6.90 -6.61
C ASP A 300 59.93 -6.13 -6.11
N SER A 301 59.68 -5.09 -5.30
CA SER A 301 60.73 -4.17 -4.83
C SER A 301 61.76 -4.88 -3.96
N ASN A 302 61.41 -6.06 -3.46
CA ASN A 302 62.27 -6.83 -2.58
C ASN A 302 62.72 -8.16 -3.19
N ALA A 303 62.31 -8.49 -4.43
CA ALA A 303 62.63 -9.69 -5.19
C ALA A 303 62.29 -11.00 -4.46
N ASP A 304 61.22 -11.02 -3.66
CA ASP A 304 60.76 -12.20 -2.94
C ASP A 304 59.77 -13.08 -3.71
N GLY A 305 59.41 -12.67 -4.90
CA GLY A 305 58.51 -13.38 -5.79
C GLY A 305 57.03 -13.19 -5.41
N VAL A 306 56.75 -12.28 -4.48
CA VAL A 306 55.39 -11.82 -4.15
C VAL A 306 55.31 -10.39 -4.68
N LEU A 307 54.38 -10.12 -5.56
CA LEU A 307 54.09 -8.76 -6.00
C LEU A 307 53.78 -7.89 -4.80
N ASP A 308 54.54 -6.82 -4.57
CA ASP A 308 54.25 -5.85 -3.54
C ASP A 308 52.93 -5.14 -3.92
N THR A 309 51.85 -5.60 -3.42
CA THR A 309 50.50 -4.98 -3.53
C THR A 309 50.41 -3.67 -2.75
N ASN A 310 51.49 -3.05 -2.44
CA ASN A 310 51.54 -1.81 -1.69
C ASN A 310 51.35 -0.61 -2.63
N GLY A 311 50.17 -0.17 -2.78
CA GLY A 311 49.98 1.20 -3.19
C GLY A 311 48.81 1.55 -4.08
N TRP A 312 47.97 0.62 -4.51
CA TRP A 312 46.86 0.91 -5.39
C TRP A 312 45.54 0.51 -4.68
N ASP A 313 45.33 1.10 -3.51
CA ASP A 313 44.08 0.92 -2.73
C ASP A 313 43.00 1.95 -3.11
N ASP A 314 43.23 2.80 -4.10
CA ASP A 314 42.25 3.82 -4.49
C ASP A 314 41.29 3.24 -5.49
N THR A 315 40.09 2.98 -5.01
CA THR A 315 38.96 2.47 -5.82
C THR A 315 38.24 3.64 -6.43
N ASP A 316 37.95 3.58 -7.73
CA ASP A 316 37.05 4.53 -8.38
C ASP A 316 35.64 4.44 -7.80
N GLU A 317 34.97 5.56 -7.66
CA GLU A 317 33.62 5.61 -7.05
C GLU A 317 32.68 6.52 -7.84
N LEU A 318 31.48 6.02 -8.09
CA LEU A 318 30.33 6.84 -8.42
C LEU A 318 29.28 6.73 -7.31
N ASN A 319 29.03 7.85 -6.64
CA ASN A 319 27.97 7.97 -5.64
C ASN A 319 26.82 8.80 -6.23
N LEU A 320 25.71 8.14 -6.58
CA LEU A 320 24.51 8.77 -7.10
C LEU A 320 23.46 8.92 -5.98
N THR A 321 23.07 10.13 -5.69
CA THR A 321 22.05 10.43 -4.68
C THR A 321 20.84 11.13 -5.28
N LEU A 322 19.67 10.55 -5.08
CA LEU A 322 18.38 11.17 -5.38
C LEU A 322 17.75 11.63 -4.07
N ASP A 323 17.36 12.89 -3.98
CA ASP A 323 16.82 13.50 -2.77
C ASP A 323 15.58 14.35 -3.06
N ASN A 324 14.74 14.53 -2.01
CA ASN A 324 13.57 15.42 -2.02
C ASN A 324 12.58 15.18 -3.16
N GLY A 325 12.22 13.92 -3.40
CA GLY A 325 11.24 13.54 -4.42
C GLY A 325 11.81 13.52 -5.84
N SER A 326 13.12 13.42 -5.98
CA SER A 326 13.75 13.23 -7.29
C SER A 326 13.34 11.91 -7.92
N LYS A 327 13.25 11.89 -9.23
CA LYS A 327 12.85 10.71 -9.98
C LYS A 327 13.89 10.34 -11.03
N TRP A 328 14.22 9.04 -11.06
CA TRP A 328 15.07 8.44 -12.08
C TRP A 328 14.30 7.36 -12.85
N VAL A 329 14.30 7.44 -14.18
CA VAL A 329 13.80 6.43 -15.09
C VAL A 329 14.95 6.03 -16.01
N GLY A 330 15.51 4.86 -15.79
CA GLY A 330 16.71 4.38 -16.51
C GLY A 330 17.39 3.23 -15.79
N ALA A 331 18.49 2.75 -16.33
CA ALA A 331 19.31 1.69 -15.78
C ALA A 331 20.60 2.23 -15.18
N ALA A 332 21.09 1.54 -14.15
CA ALA A 332 22.45 1.69 -13.62
C ALA A 332 23.36 0.66 -14.28
N THR A 333 24.30 1.12 -15.07
CA THR A 333 25.21 0.21 -15.77
C THR A 333 26.63 0.42 -15.28
N SER A 334 27.13 -0.45 -14.40
CA SER A 334 28.57 -0.54 -14.10
C SER A 334 29.27 -1.44 -15.10
N ASP A 335 28.51 -2.29 -15.73
CA ASP A 335 28.91 -3.19 -16.76
C ASP A 335 28.40 -2.66 -18.07
N VAL A 336 29.27 -2.23 -18.76
CA VAL A 336 28.97 -1.63 -20.01
C VAL A 336 28.55 -2.71 -21.00
N GLN A 337 27.28 -2.87 -21.12
CA GLN A 337 26.75 -3.13 -22.44
C GLN A 337 26.91 -1.87 -23.30
N MET A 338 27.93 -1.08 -23.00
CA MET A 338 28.34 -0.04 -23.90
C MET A 338 28.84 -0.75 -25.13
N ASP A 339 28.19 -0.40 -26.23
CA ASP A 339 28.52 -0.92 -27.52
C ASP A 339 30.06 -0.87 -27.67
N SER A 340 30.58 -1.95 -28.20
CA SER A 340 32.00 -2.07 -28.60
C SER A 340 32.50 -0.85 -29.38
N ALA A 341 31.67 -0.04 -29.92
CA ALA A 341 32.01 1.18 -30.63
C ALA A 341 32.61 2.28 -29.75
N LEU A 342 32.21 2.38 -28.49
CA LEU A 342 32.80 3.34 -27.55
C LEU A 342 34.29 3.09 -27.29
N TYR A 343 34.69 1.85 -27.35
CA TYR A 343 36.04 1.43 -27.02
C TYR A 343 36.88 1.05 -28.24
N ASN A 344 36.31 1.00 -29.41
CA ASN A 344 36.98 0.62 -30.65
C ASN A 344 37.64 1.78 -31.38
N ARG A 345 37.78 2.92 -30.72
CA ARG A 345 38.25 4.12 -31.41
C ARG A 345 39.69 4.15 -31.81
N SER A 346 40.48 3.34 -31.23
CA SER A 346 41.87 3.27 -31.63
C SER A 346 42.28 1.83 -31.83
N THR A 347 43.17 1.65 -32.76
CA THR A 347 43.86 0.38 -33.01
C THR A 347 44.66 -0.11 -31.81
N ASN A 348 44.68 0.67 -30.75
CA ASN A 348 45.33 0.34 -29.48
C ASN A 348 44.29 0.27 -28.34
N SER A 349 43.02 0.06 -28.65
CA SER A 349 41.99 0.01 -27.62
C SER A 349 42.23 -1.19 -26.71
N ILE A 350 42.30 -0.91 -25.47
CA ILE A 350 42.21 -1.81 -24.34
C ILE A 350 40.85 -2.57 -24.33
N TRP A 351 39.97 -2.20 -25.21
CA TRP A 351 38.56 -2.60 -25.25
C TRP A 351 38.25 -3.37 -26.54
N PRO A 352 38.64 -4.61 -26.64
CA PRO A 352 38.17 -5.43 -27.74
C PRO A 352 36.70 -5.71 -27.44
N GLY A 353 35.78 -5.14 -28.16
CA GLY A 353 34.37 -5.43 -28.19
C GLY A 353 33.81 -6.74 -27.64
N SER A 354 34.24 -7.15 -26.51
CA SER A 354 33.88 -8.37 -25.86
C SER A 354 33.16 -8.10 -24.57
N VAL A 355 31.98 -8.48 -24.63
CA VAL A 355 31.13 -9.00 -23.65
C VAL A 355 31.63 -8.84 -22.21
N PHE A 356 31.11 -7.84 -21.57
CA PHE A 356 31.04 -7.82 -20.13
C PHE A 356 29.96 -8.80 -19.74
N SER A 357 30.21 -9.74 -18.90
CA SER A 357 29.24 -10.62 -18.37
C SER A 357 28.96 -10.28 -16.91
N SER A 358 27.72 -10.37 -16.48
CA SER A 358 27.11 -9.88 -15.26
C SER A 358 27.51 -10.61 -13.97
N THR A 359 28.72 -10.93 -13.69
CA THR A 359 29.13 -11.56 -12.45
C THR A 359 30.43 -10.97 -11.95
N ASN A 360 30.35 -10.22 -10.86
CA ASN A 360 31.45 -9.75 -10.02
C ASN A 360 32.86 -9.92 -10.55
N GLY A 361 33.44 -8.87 -11.11
CA GLY A 361 34.80 -8.84 -11.59
C GLY A 361 34.98 -9.39 -13.00
N TYR A 362 35.04 -8.51 -14.00
CA TYR A 362 35.10 -8.91 -15.39
C TYR A 362 36.47 -8.83 -15.98
N LEU A 363 36.78 -9.90 -16.66
CA LEU A 363 37.82 -9.88 -17.68
C LEU A 363 37.28 -9.21 -18.94
N VAL A 364 37.73 -8.01 -19.25
CA VAL A 364 37.59 -7.40 -20.56
C VAL A 364 38.83 -7.76 -21.39
N GLY A 365 38.70 -8.78 -22.20
CA GLY A 365 39.89 -9.39 -22.76
C GLY A 365 40.63 -10.23 -21.73
N ASP A 366 41.87 -10.57 -21.99
CA ASP A 366 42.59 -11.45 -21.11
C ASP A 366 43.19 -10.73 -19.87
N ASP A 367 43.10 -9.39 -19.77
CA ASP A 367 43.92 -8.62 -18.83
C ASP A 367 43.30 -7.34 -18.26
N VAL A 368 42.01 -7.05 -18.48
CA VAL A 368 41.34 -5.84 -17.99
C VAL A 368 40.10 -6.18 -17.12
N TYR A 369 39.99 -5.58 -15.95
CA TYR A 369 38.97 -5.85 -14.94
C TYR A 369 38.17 -4.61 -14.58
N GLN A 370 36.90 -4.77 -14.33
CA GLN A 370 36.06 -3.74 -13.69
C GLN A 370 36.38 -3.72 -12.19
N SER A 371 36.66 -2.58 -11.62
CA SER A 371 37.08 -2.46 -10.22
C SER A 371 36.39 -1.37 -9.41
N GLY A 372 35.61 -0.52 -10.03
CA GLY A 372 34.99 0.63 -9.34
C GLY A 372 33.76 0.28 -8.53
N LEU A 373 33.35 1.18 -7.64
CA LEU A 373 32.14 1.10 -6.80
C LEU A 373 31.05 2.05 -7.31
N PHE A 374 29.89 1.52 -7.63
CA PHE A 374 28.73 2.28 -8.02
C PHE A 374 27.65 2.23 -6.93
N ASN A 375 27.52 3.29 -6.17
CA ASN A 375 26.58 3.39 -5.06
C ASN A 375 25.39 4.27 -5.41
N VAL A 376 24.19 3.81 -5.07
CA VAL A 376 22.93 4.53 -5.31
C VAL A 376 22.18 4.76 -4.01
N ALA A 377 21.83 6.00 -3.74
CA ALA A 377 21.06 6.39 -2.57
C ALA A 377 19.78 7.17 -2.95
N LEU A 378 18.64 6.71 -2.48
CA LEU A 378 17.36 7.38 -2.61
C LEU A 378 16.88 7.88 -1.26
N ASN A 379 16.60 9.18 -1.15
CA ASN A 379 16.16 9.80 0.08
C ASN A 379 14.89 10.64 -0.10
N ASN A 380 14.12 10.79 0.98
CA ASN A 380 13.05 11.77 1.12
C ASN A 380 11.99 11.69 -0.01
N GLY A 381 11.46 10.49 -0.24
CA GLY A 381 10.38 10.25 -1.20
C GLY A 381 10.83 10.20 -2.66
N SER A 382 12.11 9.95 -2.92
CA SER A 382 12.64 9.80 -4.27
C SER A 382 12.29 8.44 -4.87
N GLU A 383 12.28 8.35 -6.19
CA GLU A 383 11.85 7.18 -6.94
C GLU A 383 12.85 6.79 -8.02
N TRP A 384 13.10 5.50 -8.15
CA TRP A 384 13.85 4.92 -9.26
C TRP A 384 13.02 3.83 -9.94
N ASP A 385 12.74 4.03 -11.23
CA ASP A 385 12.10 3.06 -12.12
C ASP A 385 13.19 2.46 -13.02
N THR A 386 13.56 1.20 -12.82
CA THR A 386 14.53 0.53 -13.68
C THR A 386 13.91 0.19 -15.03
N THR A 387 14.66 0.42 -16.10
CA THR A 387 14.20 0.18 -17.49
C THR A 387 14.90 -0.98 -18.17
N LYS A 388 16.10 -1.29 -17.72
CA LYS A 388 16.98 -2.36 -18.22
C LYS A 388 17.74 -2.98 -17.05
N SER A 389 18.53 -4.02 -17.31
CA SER A 389 19.43 -4.59 -16.31
C SER A 389 20.35 -3.55 -15.71
N SER A 390 20.39 -3.54 -14.39
CA SER A 390 21.15 -2.58 -13.59
C SER A 390 22.10 -3.34 -12.68
N ASN A 391 23.32 -2.86 -12.56
CA ASN A 391 24.38 -3.45 -11.72
C ASN A 391 25.03 -2.35 -10.88
N ILE A 392 24.96 -2.48 -9.57
CA ILE A 392 25.49 -1.53 -8.60
C ILE A 392 26.08 -2.28 -7.41
N ASP A 393 26.88 -1.63 -6.59
CA ASP A 393 27.41 -2.22 -5.36
C ASP A 393 26.40 -2.04 -4.21
N ASP A 394 26.13 -0.81 -3.80
CA ASP A 394 25.24 -0.51 -2.69
C ASP A 394 23.99 0.25 -3.10
N LEU A 395 22.84 -0.23 -2.70
CA LEU A 395 21.55 0.46 -2.82
C LEU A 395 21.01 0.83 -1.44
N THR A 396 20.92 2.12 -1.18
CA THR A 396 20.26 2.63 0.03
C THR A 396 18.97 3.36 -0.30
N VAL A 397 17.86 2.93 0.28
CA VAL A 397 16.53 3.52 0.06
C VAL A 397 15.97 3.97 1.41
N ASN A 398 15.72 5.25 1.57
CA ASN A 398 15.43 5.85 2.86
C ASN A 398 14.29 6.88 2.80
N ASN A 399 13.59 7.06 3.96
CA ASN A 399 12.56 8.11 4.17
C ASN A 399 11.44 8.09 3.12
N GLY A 400 10.79 6.93 2.95
CA GLY A 400 9.63 6.78 2.07
C GLY A 400 9.98 6.79 0.59
N SER A 401 11.24 6.56 0.24
CA SER A 401 11.67 6.44 -1.15
C SER A 401 11.34 5.06 -1.71
N GLN A 402 11.32 4.95 -3.04
CA GLN A 402 10.86 3.75 -3.72
C GLN A 402 11.77 3.35 -4.87
N VAL A 403 11.97 2.04 -5.04
CA VAL A 403 12.59 1.43 -6.22
C VAL A 403 11.59 0.47 -6.85
N ASN A 404 11.37 0.61 -8.15
CA ASN A 404 10.51 -0.25 -8.96
C ASN A 404 11.36 -1.01 -9.97
N VAL A 405 11.35 -2.34 -9.86
CA VAL A 405 12.04 -3.24 -10.79
C VAL A 405 10.99 -3.99 -11.60
N ALA A 406 10.91 -3.70 -12.89
CA ALA A 406 9.95 -4.32 -13.80
C ALA A 406 10.58 -4.51 -15.18
N GLU A 407 10.37 -5.67 -15.80
CA GLU A 407 10.94 -6.02 -17.11
C GLU A 407 12.48 -5.86 -17.14
N SER A 408 13.13 -6.00 -15.97
CA SER A 408 14.55 -5.69 -15.79
C SER A 408 15.16 -6.50 -14.65
N GLU A 409 16.48 -6.59 -14.62
CA GLU A 409 17.26 -7.20 -13.54
C GLU A 409 17.99 -6.12 -12.74
N LEU A 410 17.96 -6.22 -11.41
CA LEU A 410 18.76 -5.38 -10.51
C LEU A 410 19.74 -6.27 -9.75
N LEU A 411 21.01 -6.07 -9.99
CA LEU A 411 22.12 -6.67 -9.27
C LEU A 411 22.69 -5.66 -8.28
N ALA A 412 22.87 -6.05 -7.04
CA ALA A 412 23.51 -5.21 -6.03
C ALA A 412 24.16 -6.11 -4.96
N ASP A 413 25.30 -5.72 -4.44
CA ASP A 413 25.92 -6.45 -3.33
C ASP A 413 25.05 -6.28 -2.07
N HIS A 414 24.67 -5.05 -1.77
CA HIS A 414 23.83 -4.76 -0.61
C HIS A 414 22.62 -3.87 -0.97
N ILE A 415 21.46 -4.27 -0.50
CA ILE A 415 20.23 -3.47 -0.60
C ILE A 415 19.72 -3.18 0.82
N SER A 416 19.63 -1.91 1.17
CA SER A 416 19.15 -1.47 2.48
C SER A 416 17.97 -0.52 2.37
N LEU A 417 16.83 -0.93 2.91
CA LEU A 417 15.62 -0.11 2.99
C LEU A 417 15.35 0.29 4.44
N THR A 418 15.14 1.59 4.66
CA THR A 418 14.85 2.14 5.99
C THR A 418 13.73 3.19 5.94
N ASN A 419 13.08 3.40 7.11
CA ASN A 419 12.11 4.48 7.30
C ASN A 419 10.96 4.50 6.28
N ALA A 420 10.18 3.41 6.23
CA ALA A 420 9.00 3.23 5.39
C ALA A 420 9.27 3.32 3.87
N SER A 421 10.46 2.91 3.45
CA SER A 421 10.84 2.83 2.04
C SER A 421 10.37 1.53 1.40
N THR A 422 10.28 1.51 0.06
CA THR A 422 9.72 0.36 -0.66
C THR A 422 10.63 -0.11 -1.78
N LEU A 423 10.73 -1.44 -1.92
CA LEU A 423 11.25 -2.13 -3.09
C LEU A 423 10.11 -2.94 -3.70
N LYS A 424 9.71 -2.57 -4.90
CA LYS A 424 8.67 -3.26 -5.63
C LYS A 424 9.26 -4.02 -6.81
N ILE A 425 9.05 -5.33 -6.82
CA ILE A 425 9.47 -6.21 -7.91
C ILE A 425 8.20 -6.63 -8.64
N ALA A 426 8.07 -6.19 -9.89
CA ALA A 426 6.88 -6.39 -10.70
C ALA A 426 7.14 -7.41 -11.83
N ALA A 427 6.29 -7.43 -12.85
CA ALA A 427 6.36 -8.39 -13.94
C ALA A 427 7.78 -8.47 -14.55
N HIS A 428 8.30 -9.67 -14.64
CA HIS A 428 9.66 -9.96 -15.16
C HIS A 428 10.78 -9.14 -14.49
N GLY A 429 10.52 -8.63 -13.28
CA GLY A 429 11.54 -8.01 -12.45
C GLY A 429 12.34 -9.09 -11.70
N ASP A 430 13.66 -8.99 -11.74
CA ASP A 430 14.56 -9.89 -11.02
C ASP A 430 15.54 -9.07 -10.16
N VAL A 431 15.63 -9.39 -8.88
CA VAL A 431 16.55 -8.73 -7.94
C VAL A 431 17.48 -9.77 -7.36
N LYS A 432 18.78 -9.53 -7.48
CA LYS A 432 19.83 -10.39 -6.94
C LYS A 432 20.76 -9.57 -6.05
N THR A 433 20.98 -10.04 -4.83
CA THR A 433 21.81 -9.34 -3.86
C THR A 433 22.46 -10.31 -2.87
N ASP A 434 23.59 -9.94 -2.30
CA ASP A 434 24.15 -10.70 -1.19
C ASP A 434 23.37 -10.44 0.09
N VAL A 435 22.97 -9.19 0.34
CA VAL A 435 22.26 -8.81 1.56
C VAL A 435 21.11 -7.88 1.26
N LEU A 436 19.89 -8.31 1.61
CA LEU A 436 18.71 -7.45 1.66
C LEU A 436 18.37 -7.14 3.12
N SER A 437 18.35 -5.86 3.48
CA SER A 437 17.97 -5.41 4.82
C SER A 437 16.75 -4.49 4.78
N LEU A 438 15.67 -4.88 5.45
CA LEU A 438 14.44 -4.11 5.59
C LEU A 438 14.28 -3.68 7.05
N ASN A 439 14.24 -2.38 7.32
CA ASN A 439 14.13 -1.86 8.68
C ASN A 439 13.18 -0.66 8.77
N SER A 440 12.69 -0.39 9.98
CA SER A 440 11.90 0.80 10.30
C SER A 440 10.63 0.95 9.46
N GLY A 441 9.86 -0.13 9.30
CA GLY A 441 8.59 -0.14 8.59
C GLY A 441 8.73 -0.14 7.07
N SER A 442 9.88 -0.56 6.53
CA SER A 442 10.10 -0.67 5.09
C SER A 442 9.52 -1.96 4.52
N GLN A 443 9.26 -1.98 3.22
CA GLN A 443 8.63 -3.11 2.56
C GLN A 443 9.35 -3.51 1.28
N ALA A 444 9.53 -4.82 1.09
CA ALA A 444 9.84 -5.40 -0.21
C ALA A 444 8.66 -6.28 -0.65
N SER A 445 8.20 -6.12 -1.90
CA SER A 445 7.03 -6.84 -2.41
C SER A 445 7.23 -7.35 -3.83
N LEU A 446 6.80 -8.59 -4.06
CA LEU A 446 6.77 -9.23 -5.36
C LEU A 446 5.32 -9.29 -5.83
N THR A 447 4.97 -8.55 -6.89
CA THR A 447 3.56 -8.34 -7.25
C THR A 447 3.04 -9.27 -8.32
N GLU A 448 3.93 -9.98 -9.05
CA GLU A 448 3.58 -10.83 -10.18
C GLU A 448 4.28 -12.19 -10.09
N GLU A 449 3.72 -13.21 -10.74
CA GLU A 449 4.28 -14.58 -10.76
C GLU A 449 5.69 -14.66 -11.36
N THR A 450 6.02 -13.73 -12.24
CA THR A 450 7.31 -13.67 -12.92
C THR A 450 8.34 -12.80 -12.18
N ALA A 451 7.97 -12.23 -11.04
CA ALA A 451 8.88 -11.48 -10.19
C ALA A 451 9.75 -12.44 -9.35
N SER A 452 11.05 -12.17 -9.26
CA SER A 452 11.96 -12.97 -8.44
C SER A 452 12.92 -12.12 -7.59
N LEU A 453 13.23 -12.65 -6.42
CA LEU A 453 14.21 -12.10 -5.49
C LEU A 453 15.14 -13.23 -5.03
N TYR A 454 16.40 -13.07 -5.32
CA TYR A 454 17.44 -13.91 -4.79
C TYR A 454 18.36 -13.11 -3.85
N ALA A 455 18.57 -13.60 -2.65
CA ALA A 455 19.48 -12.99 -1.69
C ALA A 455 20.17 -14.04 -0.83
N ASN A 456 21.47 -13.89 -0.59
CA ASN A 456 22.16 -14.78 0.33
C ASN A 456 21.62 -14.61 1.76
N THR A 457 21.39 -13.38 2.17
CA THR A 457 20.80 -13.06 3.48
C THR A 457 19.69 -12.04 3.34
N ILE A 458 18.53 -12.33 3.92
CA ILE A 458 17.44 -11.38 4.07
C ILE A 458 17.21 -11.09 5.54
N THR A 459 17.28 -9.83 5.92
CA THR A 459 16.94 -9.38 7.28
C THR A 459 15.68 -8.52 7.23
N VAL A 460 14.64 -8.92 7.96
CA VAL A 460 13.39 -8.16 8.08
C VAL A 460 13.17 -7.82 9.54
N GLY A 461 13.26 -6.54 9.87
CA GLY A 461 13.18 -6.07 11.25
C GLY A 461 12.37 -4.80 11.42
N SER A 462 12.21 -4.38 12.65
CA SER A 462 11.58 -3.11 13.06
C SER A 462 10.22 -2.81 12.40
N GLY A 463 9.31 -3.79 12.35
CA GLY A 463 7.98 -3.65 11.77
C GLY A 463 7.96 -3.59 10.25
N SER A 464 9.05 -4.01 9.61
CA SER A 464 9.16 -4.12 8.15
C SER A 464 8.55 -5.42 7.65
N GLU A 465 8.32 -5.50 6.35
CA GLU A 465 7.65 -6.62 5.72
C GLU A 465 8.34 -7.04 4.43
N LEU A 466 8.55 -8.35 4.26
CA LEU A 466 8.82 -9.00 2.99
C LEU A 466 7.54 -9.72 2.56
N ASN A 467 6.92 -9.22 1.49
CA ASN A 467 5.69 -9.77 0.94
C ASN A 467 5.97 -10.58 -0.33
N LEU A 468 5.79 -11.88 -0.25
CA LEU A 468 6.02 -12.80 -1.36
C LEU A 468 5.02 -12.59 -2.51
N GLY A 469 3.82 -12.12 -2.21
CA GLY A 469 2.77 -11.86 -3.20
C GLY A 469 2.55 -13.05 -4.12
N LEU A 470 2.79 -12.85 -5.43
CA LEU A 470 2.76 -13.91 -6.44
C LEU A 470 4.16 -14.35 -6.88
N GLY A 471 5.22 -13.61 -6.53
CA GLY A 471 6.59 -13.83 -6.97
C GLY A 471 7.32 -14.96 -6.25
N GLN A 472 8.57 -15.15 -6.53
CA GLN A 472 9.45 -16.16 -5.95
C GLN A 472 10.59 -15.52 -5.16
N VAL A 473 10.85 -16.03 -3.97
CA VAL A 473 11.99 -15.61 -3.14
C VAL A 473 12.87 -16.81 -2.86
N ASP A 474 14.16 -16.70 -3.19
CA ASP A 474 15.19 -17.66 -2.83
C ASP A 474 16.20 -17.00 -1.88
N THR A 475 16.41 -17.60 -0.73
CA THR A 475 17.38 -17.11 0.25
C THR A 475 18.04 -18.25 1.01
N HIS A 476 19.33 -18.09 1.34
CA HIS A 476 20.06 -19.02 2.18
C HIS A 476 19.85 -18.75 3.66
N ASN A 477 19.65 -17.50 4.03
CA ASN A 477 19.49 -17.08 5.42
C ASN A 477 18.42 -15.98 5.54
N MET A 478 17.39 -16.24 6.29
CA MET A 478 16.34 -15.25 6.58
C MET A 478 16.29 -14.96 8.08
N VAL A 479 16.44 -13.72 8.46
CA VAL A 479 16.42 -13.25 9.84
C VAL A 479 15.24 -12.32 10.04
N LEU A 480 14.26 -12.75 10.82
CA LEU A 480 13.11 -11.93 11.21
C LEU A 480 13.33 -11.42 12.64
N THR A 481 13.44 -10.11 12.82
CA THR A 481 13.68 -9.49 14.13
C THR A 481 12.71 -8.37 14.40
N ASP A 482 12.47 -8.05 15.66
CA ASP A 482 11.74 -6.85 16.11
C ASP A 482 10.37 -6.65 15.44
N ASN A 483 9.58 -7.73 15.32
CA ASN A 483 8.31 -7.77 14.60
C ASN A 483 8.41 -7.58 13.07
N GLY A 484 9.52 -7.94 12.47
CA GLY A 484 9.61 -8.09 11.03
C GLY A 484 8.65 -9.16 10.53
N THR A 485 8.06 -8.95 9.37
CA THR A 485 7.05 -9.84 8.80
C THR A 485 7.55 -10.47 7.51
N PHE A 486 7.40 -11.80 7.41
CA PHE A 486 7.51 -12.54 6.16
C PHE A 486 6.11 -13.02 5.75
N ASP A 487 5.57 -12.44 4.69
CA ASP A 487 4.23 -12.76 4.19
C ASP A 487 4.33 -13.66 2.96
N ILE A 488 3.86 -14.90 3.10
CA ILE A 488 3.82 -15.88 2.01
C ILE A 488 2.45 -15.98 1.34
N GLY A 489 1.44 -15.29 1.86
CA GLY A 489 0.08 -15.31 1.34
C GLY A 489 -0.52 -16.71 1.28
N SER A 490 -1.09 -17.07 0.13
CA SER A 490 -1.72 -18.37 -0.14
C SER A 490 -0.79 -19.39 -0.80
N ARG A 491 0.51 -19.23 -0.71
CA ARG A 491 1.49 -20.07 -1.39
C ARG A 491 2.01 -21.21 -0.54
N GLU A 492 2.56 -22.20 -1.21
CA GLU A 492 3.48 -23.15 -0.60
C GLU A 492 4.90 -22.61 -0.72
N TYR A 493 5.55 -22.42 0.42
CA TYR A 493 6.91 -21.93 0.49
C TYR A 493 7.77 -22.90 1.32
N VAL A 494 8.98 -23.16 0.87
CA VAL A 494 9.95 -23.99 1.59
C VAL A 494 11.09 -23.12 2.07
N LEU A 495 11.16 -22.92 3.38
CA LEU A 495 12.30 -22.31 4.02
C LEU A 495 13.35 -23.39 4.29
N ASN A 496 14.44 -23.35 3.55
CA ASN A 496 15.46 -24.40 3.58
C ASN A 496 16.81 -23.85 4.03
N SER A 497 17.34 -24.39 5.12
CA SER A 497 18.69 -24.09 5.60
C SER A 497 19.80 -24.84 4.84
N ASP A 498 19.44 -25.84 4.03
CA ASP A 498 20.38 -26.75 3.35
C ASP A 498 20.75 -26.34 1.93
N MET A 499 20.60 -25.09 1.54
CA MET A 499 21.04 -24.65 0.22
C MET A 499 22.55 -24.74 0.09
N ASN A 500 22.98 -25.44 -0.93
CA ASN A 500 24.31 -26.02 -1.16
C ASN A 500 25.54 -25.09 -1.17
N ASN A 501 25.46 -23.88 -0.66
CA ASN A 501 26.59 -22.94 -0.59
C ASN A 501 26.97 -22.47 0.81
N ALA A 502 26.42 -23.05 1.85
CA ALA A 502 26.86 -22.79 3.23
C ALA A 502 28.19 -23.55 3.50
N ARG A 503 29.23 -23.21 2.75
CA ARG A 503 30.52 -23.92 2.83
C ARG A 503 31.14 -23.96 4.23
N ASP A 504 30.74 -23.01 5.10
CA ASP A 504 31.38 -22.83 6.41
C ASP A 504 30.38 -22.44 7.52
N LYS A 505 29.07 -22.50 7.28
CA LYS A 505 28.07 -22.17 8.30
C LYS A 505 27.55 -23.42 9.02
N THR A 506 27.56 -23.38 10.31
CA THR A 506 26.98 -24.42 11.17
C THR A 506 25.48 -24.17 11.35
N ALA A 507 24.73 -25.19 11.83
CA ALA A 507 23.34 -25.05 12.15
C ALA A 507 23.02 -23.91 13.14
N ALA A 508 23.99 -23.46 13.93
CA ALA A 508 23.85 -22.33 14.84
C ALA A 508 23.88 -20.95 14.14
N ASP A 509 24.30 -20.89 12.88
CA ASP A 509 24.38 -19.66 12.11
C ASP A 509 23.01 -19.27 11.48
N TYR A 510 22.04 -20.20 11.53
CA TYR A 510 20.66 -19.97 11.05
C TYR A 510 19.74 -19.67 12.23
N VAL A 511 19.75 -18.45 12.69
CA VAL A 511 18.89 -17.98 13.80
C VAL A 511 17.82 -17.07 13.22
N TYR A 512 16.58 -17.54 13.31
CA TYR A 512 15.40 -16.70 13.09
C TYR A 512 14.96 -16.21 14.45
N ASP A 513 14.89 -14.91 14.66
CA ASP A 513 14.52 -14.34 15.94
C ASP A 513 13.28 -13.44 15.81
N GLN A 514 12.23 -13.76 16.57
CA GLN A 514 11.05 -12.94 16.88
C GLN A 514 10.35 -12.22 15.70
N GLY A 515 10.20 -12.85 14.56
CA GLY A 515 9.46 -12.27 13.44
C GLY A 515 8.00 -12.74 13.37
N THR A 516 7.24 -12.10 12.50
CA THR A 516 5.87 -12.47 12.15
C THR A 516 5.83 -13.09 10.76
N ILE A 517 5.19 -14.25 10.64
CA ILE A 517 4.92 -14.91 9.37
C ILE A 517 3.47 -14.64 9.01
N GLY A 518 3.23 -13.88 7.95
CA GLY A 518 1.92 -13.69 7.35
C GLY A 518 1.59 -14.85 6.41
N ILE A 519 0.43 -15.45 6.58
CA ILE A 519 -0.03 -16.58 5.78
C ILE A 519 -1.54 -16.55 5.63
N ASN A 520 -2.03 -16.85 4.43
CA ASN A 520 -3.46 -17.05 4.24
C ASN A 520 -3.89 -18.46 4.70
N SER A 521 -5.16 -18.63 4.96
CA SER A 521 -5.74 -19.90 5.41
C SER A 521 -5.52 -21.07 4.45
N ASP A 522 -5.18 -20.81 3.18
CA ASP A 522 -4.86 -21.82 2.15
C ASP A 522 -3.35 -21.92 1.86
N GLY A 523 -2.51 -21.08 2.50
CA GLY A 523 -1.07 -21.12 2.39
C GLY A 523 -0.43 -22.26 3.20
N HIS A 524 0.80 -22.63 2.82
CA HIS A 524 1.58 -23.65 3.52
C HIS A 524 3.07 -23.30 3.53
N LEU A 525 3.69 -23.38 4.71
CA LEU A 525 5.13 -23.18 4.92
C LEU A 525 5.76 -24.48 5.41
N SER A 526 6.71 -25.02 4.64
CA SER A 526 7.60 -26.08 5.08
C SER A 526 8.91 -25.52 5.60
N VAL A 527 9.25 -25.78 6.86
CA VAL A 527 10.50 -25.36 7.48
C VAL A 527 11.45 -26.55 7.53
N ASN A 528 12.44 -26.57 6.65
CA ASN A 528 13.45 -27.61 6.59
C ASN A 528 14.76 -27.14 7.21
N GLY A 529 15.30 -27.91 8.14
CA GLY A 529 16.57 -27.62 8.79
C GLY A 529 16.44 -27.07 10.21
N VAL A 530 17.52 -26.51 10.73
CA VAL A 530 17.58 -26.07 12.12
C VAL A 530 17.07 -24.63 12.22
N THR A 531 15.82 -24.50 12.61
CA THR A 531 15.22 -23.20 12.89
C THR A 531 15.14 -23.02 14.39
N ASN A 532 15.68 -21.91 14.91
CA ASN A 532 15.59 -21.53 16.30
C ASN A 532 14.90 -20.17 16.39
N GLY A 533 14.17 -19.93 17.46
CA GLY A 533 13.50 -18.64 17.70
C GLY A 533 12.03 -18.77 18.04
N ASN A 534 11.40 -17.64 18.28
CA ASN A 534 9.97 -17.54 18.58
C ASN A 534 9.33 -16.67 17.48
N TYR A 535 8.34 -17.22 16.79
CA TYR A 535 7.65 -16.54 15.71
C TYR A 535 6.20 -16.30 16.06
N GLN A 536 5.64 -15.25 15.49
CA GLN A 536 4.21 -15.03 15.45
C GLN A 536 3.68 -15.41 14.07
N VAL A 537 2.51 -16.03 14.03
CA VAL A 537 1.82 -16.39 12.79
C VAL A 537 0.59 -15.51 12.66
N ARG A 538 0.56 -14.70 11.62
CA ARG A 538 -0.56 -13.83 11.27
C ARG A 538 -1.33 -14.47 10.12
N ILE A 539 -2.63 -14.62 10.29
CA ILE A 539 -3.53 -15.07 9.24
C ILE A 539 -4.03 -13.82 8.51
N ASP A 540 -3.71 -13.68 7.22
CA ASP A 540 -3.89 -12.42 6.47
C ASP A 540 -5.24 -12.30 5.76
N ASN A 541 -5.92 -13.43 5.51
CA ASN A 541 -7.24 -13.40 4.90
C ASN A 541 -8.36 -13.54 5.93
N ALA A 542 -9.48 -12.89 5.66
CA ALA A 542 -10.76 -13.11 6.31
C ALA A 542 -11.83 -13.28 5.23
N THR A 543 -12.77 -14.19 5.46
CA THR A 543 -13.85 -14.49 4.52
C THR A 543 -15.08 -14.99 5.24
N GLY A 544 -16.27 -14.69 4.69
CA GLY A 544 -17.51 -15.30 5.14
C GLY A 544 -17.76 -16.69 4.57
N GLU A 545 -16.97 -17.12 3.58
CA GLU A 545 -17.13 -18.40 2.90
C GLU A 545 -16.43 -19.55 3.63
N GLY A 546 -16.82 -20.79 3.30
CA GLY A 546 -16.21 -22.01 3.79
C GLY A 546 -16.86 -22.59 5.04
N GLN A 547 -16.61 -23.86 5.27
CA GLN A 547 -17.13 -24.64 6.39
C GLN A 547 -16.01 -24.92 7.42
N VAL A 548 -16.38 -25.36 8.60
CA VAL A 548 -15.43 -25.84 9.61
C VAL A 548 -14.48 -26.88 9.05
N ALA A 549 -14.98 -27.80 8.19
CA ALA A 549 -14.17 -28.84 7.57
C ALA A 549 -13.06 -28.31 6.64
N ASP A 550 -13.19 -27.08 6.16
CA ASP A 550 -12.19 -26.46 5.27
C ASP A 550 -11.02 -25.86 6.06
N TYR A 551 -11.25 -25.49 7.31
CA TYR A 551 -10.32 -24.70 8.10
C TYR A 551 -9.82 -25.39 9.38
N GLU A 552 -10.69 -26.08 10.13
CA GLU A 552 -10.33 -26.65 11.43
C GLU A 552 -9.22 -27.69 11.32
N ASN A 553 -8.14 -27.49 12.06
CA ASN A 553 -6.92 -28.30 12.04
C ASN A 553 -6.18 -28.31 10.68
N LYS A 554 -6.46 -27.38 9.81
CA LYS A 554 -5.69 -27.24 8.56
C LYS A 554 -4.26 -26.85 8.88
N GLU A 555 -3.32 -27.59 8.31
CA GLU A 555 -1.89 -27.34 8.52
C GLU A 555 -1.45 -26.11 7.75
N LEU A 556 -0.86 -25.15 8.47
CA LEU A 556 -0.25 -23.94 7.92
C LEU A 556 1.28 -24.07 7.82
N ILE A 557 1.90 -24.67 8.83
CA ILE A 557 3.36 -24.82 8.88
C ILE A 557 3.72 -26.24 9.27
N ARG A 558 4.66 -26.82 8.52
CA ARG A 558 5.31 -28.09 8.85
C ARG A 558 6.78 -27.87 9.20
N ILE A 559 7.23 -28.39 10.32
CA ILE A 559 8.58 -28.24 10.83
C ILE A 559 9.32 -29.57 10.71
N TYR A 560 10.36 -29.63 9.88
CA TYR A 560 11.19 -30.83 9.66
C TYR A 560 12.50 -30.81 10.47
N GLY A 561 12.58 -29.99 11.51
CA GLY A 561 13.72 -29.91 12.44
C GLY A 561 13.84 -28.54 13.08
N GLY A 562 14.68 -28.46 14.13
CA GLY A 562 14.89 -27.23 14.87
C GLY A 562 14.06 -27.10 16.15
N ASN A 563 14.15 -25.96 16.80
CA ASN A 563 13.50 -25.64 18.07
C ASN A 563 12.62 -24.38 17.98
N ALA A 564 12.17 -24.02 16.79
CA ALA A 564 11.29 -22.86 16.61
C ALA A 564 9.95 -23.08 17.31
N THR A 565 9.44 -22.01 17.91
CA THR A 565 8.10 -21.97 18.48
C THR A 565 7.26 -20.93 17.73
N PHE A 566 5.99 -21.29 17.51
CA PHE A 566 5.05 -20.45 16.78
C PHE A 566 3.84 -20.13 17.65
N THR A 567 3.47 -18.87 17.72
CA THR A 567 2.30 -18.38 18.44
C THR A 567 1.43 -17.55 17.51
N HIS A 568 0.14 -17.42 17.77
CA HIS A 568 -0.72 -16.56 16.97
C HIS A 568 -0.40 -15.07 17.15
N ALA A 569 -0.49 -14.32 16.08
CA ALA A 569 -0.42 -12.86 16.08
C ALA A 569 -1.82 -12.20 16.07
N ASN A 570 -2.80 -12.87 15.49
CA ASN A 570 -4.17 -12.39 15.35
C ASN A 570 -5.17 -13.56 15.38
N THR A 571 -6.44 -13.20 15.41
CA THR A 571 -7.58 -14.09 15.12
C THR A 571 -8.14 -13.68 13.76
N ALA A 572 -8.51 -14.62 12.91
CA ALA A 572 -9.09 -14.38 11.59
C ALA A 572 -10.48 -14.98 11.47
N ASP A 573 -11.39 -14.27 10.84
CA ASP A 573 -12.74 -14.74 10.55
C ASP A 573 -12.71 -15.56 9.26
N LEU A 574 -13.04 -16.87 9.38
CA LEU A 574 -13.10 -17.80 8.27
C LEU A 574 -14.42 -18.60 8.32
N GLY A 575 -15.34 -18.29 7.44
CA GLY A 575 -16.70 -18.84 7.52
C GLY A 575 -17.45 -18.34 8.76
N ALA A 576 -18.09 -19.24 9.48
CA ALA A 576 -18.87 -18.93 10.69
C ALA A 576 -18.01 -18.73 11.94
N TYR A 577 -16.72 -19.10 11.92
CA TYR A 577 -15.88 -19.15 13.10
C TYR A 577 -14.63 -18.30 12.97
N GLN A 578 -14.10 -17.92 14.12
CA GLN A 578 -12.78 -17.33 14.26
C GLN A 578 -11.75 -18.44 14.40
N TYR A 579 -10.57 -18.21 13.81
CA TYR A 579 -9.44 -19.12 13.87
C TYR A 579 -8.17 -18.38 14.28
N GLN A 580 -7.29 -19.09 14.96
CA GLN A 580 -5.93 -18.64 15.24
C GLN A 580 -4.93 -19.77 14.94
N ALA A 581 -3.67 -19.36 14.72
CA ALA A 581 -2.60 -20.34 14.51
C ALA A 581 -2.15 -20.94 15.84
N GLU A 582 -2.15 -22.26 15.97
CA GLU A 582 -1.67 -22.97 17.15
C GLU A 582 -0.68 -24.06 16.78
N GLN A 583 0.41 -24.17 17.55
CA GLN A 583 1.44 -25.18 17.34
C GLN A 583 1.14 -26.44 18.13
N TYR A 584 1.14 -27.58 17.42
CA TYR A 584 1.09 -28.93 17.98
C TYR A 584 2.30 -29.74 17.49
N ASP A 585 3.25 -29.99 18.39
CA ASP A 585 4.52 -30.68 18.08
C ASP A 585 5.25 -30.05 16.88
N ASP A 586 5.25 -30.71 15.74
CA ASP A 586 5.95 -30.32 14.50
C ASP A 586 5.03 -29.63 13.46
N THR A 587 3.82 -29.25 13.85
CA THR A 587 2.85 -28.59 12.99
C THR A 587 2.25 -27.35 13.63
N VAL A 588 1.95 -26.35 12.80
CA VAL A 588 1.09 -25.22 13.18
C VAL A 588 -0.20 -25.34 12.36
N VAL A 589 -1.33 -25.32 13.04
CA VAL A 589 -2.64 -25.49 12.41
C VAL A 589 -3.57 -24.32 12.73
N LEU A 590 -4.64 -24.20 11.94
CA LEU A 590 -5.78 -23.34 12.24
C LEU A 590 -6.61 -23.95 13.37
N ALA A 591 -6.58 -23.34 14.55
CA ALA A 591 -7.36 -23.74 15.71
C ALA A 591 -8.64 -22.91 15.80
N LYS A 592 -9.78 -23.59 15.81
CA LYS A 592 -11.10 -22.96 15.90
C LYS A 592 -11.29 -22.30 17.26
N GLN A 593 -11.81 -21.09 17.28
CA GLN A 593 -12.19 -20.30 18.43
C GLN A 593 -13.74 -20.15 18.50
N GLY A 594 -14.23 -19.04 18.95
CA GLY A 594 -15.66 -18.67 18.97
C GLY A 594 -16.24 -18.46 17.56
N ILE A 595 -17.53 -18.14 17.51
CA ILE A 595 -18.16 -17.69 16.27
C ILE A 595 -17.70 -16.26 15.93
N THR A 596 -17.80 -15.90 14.65
CA THR A 596 -17.51 -14.54 14.19
C THR A 596 -18.64 -13.58 14.59
N SER A 597 -18.34 -12.29 14.71
CA SER A 597 -19.37 -11.26 14.97
C SER A 597 -20.47 -11.28 13.90
N THR A 598 -20.09 -11.53 12.64
CA THR A 598 -21.05 -11.70 11.53
C THR A 598 -21.99 -12.89 11.74
N ALA A 599 -21.42 -14.04 12.17
CA ALA A 599 -22.23 -15.22 12.45
C ALA A 599 -23.13 -15.02 13.67
N ASN A 600 -22.62 -14.39 14.74
CA ASN A 600 -23.39 -14.05 15.92
C ASN A 600 -24.58 -13.17 15.56
N ALA A 601 -24.37 -12.12 14.75
CA ALA A 601 -25.45 -11.26 14.29
C ALA A 601 -26.55 -12.03 13.54
N ALA A 602 -26.15 -12.87 12.58
CA ALA A 602 -27.10 -13.66 11.81
C ALA A 602 -27.88 -14.68 12.66
N LEU A 603 -27.18 -15.40 13.54
CA LEU A 603 -27.75 -16.45 14.39
C LEU A 603 -28.67 -15.91 15.50
N SER A 604 -28.45 -14.67 15.94
CA SER A 604 -29.24 -14.02 17.00
C SER A 604 -30.60 -13.52 16.52
N LEU A 605 -30.80 -13.32 15.21
CA LEU A 605 -32.06 -12.78 14.66
C LEU A 605 -33.29 -13.61 15.02
N PRO A 606 -33.31 -14.94 14.84
CA PRO A 606 -34.51 -15.71 15.13
C PRO A 606 -34.92 -15.69 16.60
N SER A 607 -33.98 -15.83 17.52
CA SER A 607 -34.25 -15.78 18.97
C SER A 607 -34.73 -14.40 19.41
N SER A 608 -34.15 -13.32 18.89
CA SER A 608 -34.59 -11.94 19.17
C SER A 608 -35.96 -11.62 18.62
N ASN A 609 -36.31 -12.17 17.44
CA ASN A 609 -37.66 -12.08 16.88
C ASN A 609 -38.69 -12.81 17.75
N ALA A 610 -38.36 -14.00 18.29
CA ALA A 610 -39.16 -14.74 19.24
C ALA A 610 -39.36 -13.95 20.54
N ALA A 611 -38.31 -13.33 21.04
CA ALA A 611 -38.36 -12.46 22.23
C ALA A 611 -39.27 -11.25 22.04
N THR A 612 -39.19 -10.58 20.91
CA THR A 612 -40.12 -9.47 20.52
C THR A 612 -41.54 -9.96 20.47
N TRP A 613 -41.79 -11.13 19.88
CA TRP A 613 -43.12 -11.73 19.81
C TRP A 613 -43.68 -12.03 21.19
N HIS A 614 -42.87 -12.59 22.12
CA HIS A 614 -43.30 -12.85 23.51
C HIS A 614 -43.62 -11.58 24.26
N MET A 615 -42.91 -10.47 24.06
CA MET A 615 -43.20 -9.16 24.64
C MET A 615 -44.54 -8.60 24.13
N GLU A 616 -44.84 -8.77 22.86
CA GLU A 616 -46.14 -8.43 22.29
C GLU A 616 -47.27 -9.30 22.88
N GLN A 617 -47.03 -10.59 23.08
CA GLN A 617 -47.96 -11.52 23.68
C GLN A 617 -48.27 -11.14 25.14
N ASP A 618 -47.24 -10.83 25.93
CA ASP A 618 -47.41 -10.35 27.31
C ASP A 618 -48.20 -9.03 27.35
N THR A 619 -48.01 -8.15 26.37
CA THR A 619 -48.79 -6.88 26.23
C THR A 619 -50.26 -7.14 25.96
N LEU A 620 -50.58 -8.13 25.11
CA LEU A 620 -51.96 -8.52 24.85
C LEU A 620 -52.61 -9.19 26.08
N GLU A 621 -51.87 -10.03 26.83
CA GLU A 621 -52.33 -10.65 28.06
C GLU A 621 -52.66 -9.61 29.13
N ASN A 622 -51.90 -8.51 29.24
CA ASN A 622 -52.22 -7.40 30.12
C ASN A 622 -53.53 -6.75 29.75
N ARG A 623 -53.87 -6.64 28.45
CA ARG A 623 -55.20 -6.16 27.99
C ARG A 623 -56.32 -7.13 28.43
N MET A 624 -56.15 -8.45 28.27
CA MET A 624 -57.16 -9.42 28.67
C MET A 624 -57.29 -9.46 30.18
N ASN A 625 -56.22 -9.36 30.96
CA ASN A 625 -56.27 -9.24 32.42
C ASN A 625 -57.03 -7.98 32.88
N SER A 626 -56.73 -6.82 32.26
CA SER A 626 -57.43 -5.56 32.55
C SER A 626 -58.94 -5.70 32.34
N SER A 627 -59.38 -6.52 31.41
CA SER A 627 -60.85 -6.70 31.17
C SER A 627 -61.56 -7.36 32.31
N ARG A 628 -60.96 -8.23 33.10
CA ARG A 628 -61.50 -8.96 34.26
C ARG A 628 -61.64 -8.09 35.50
N HIS A 629 -60.81 -7.10 35.66
CA HIS A 629 -60.70 -6.26 36.82
C HIS A 629 -61.26 -4.85 36.60
N THR A 630 -61.88 -4.57 35.45
CA THR A 630 -62.54 -3.33 35.14
C THR A 630 -63.78 -3.14 36.00
N GLN A 631 -63.98 -1.96 36.62
CA GLN A 631 -65.13 -1.65 37.41
C GLN A 631 -66.35 -1.53 36.47
N GLY A 632 -67.46 -2.23 36.79
CA GLY A 632 -68.56 -2.46 35.92
C GLY A 632 -68.26 -3.48 34.82
N ASN A 633 -69.29 -3.97 34.13
CA ASN A 633 -69.10 -4.94 33.06
C ASN A 633 -68.35 -4.28 31.89
N ASP A 634 -67.20 -4.85 31.56
CA ASP A 634 -66.47 -4.48 30.32
C ASP A 634 -67.42 -4.83 29.14
N LYS A 635 -67.68 -3.89 28.24
CA LYS A 635 -68.48 -4.12 27.04
C LYS A 635 -67.66 -4.24 25.78
N GLY A 636 -66.35 -4.14 25.94
CA GLY A 636 -65.37 -4.00 24.83
C GLY A 636 -65.15 -2.56 24.46
N GLY A 637 -64.32 -2.29 23.49
CA GLY A 637 -63.98 -0.95 23.04
C GLY A 637 -62.76 -0.94 22.12
N VAL A 638 -62.24 0.25 21.92
CA VAL A 638 -60.96 0.49 21.24
C VAL A 638 -59.85 0.68 22.28
N TRP A 639 -58.70 0.13 22.06
CA TRP A 639 -57.58 0.29 22.95
C TRP A 639 -56.25 0.49 22.19
N VAL A 640 -55.32 1.11 22.85
CA VAL A 640 -53.95 1.28 22.42
C VAL A 640 -53.01 0.97 23.58
N ASN A 641 -51.89 0.32 23.31
CA ASN A 641 -50.87 0.00 24.31
C ASN A 641 -49.51 0.29 23.72
N TYR A 642 -48.73 1.08 24.41
CA TYR A 642 -47.26 1.24 24.14
C TYR A 642 -46.52 0.24 25.03
N PHE A 643 -45.54 -0.43 24.49
CA PHE A 643 -44.67 -1.38 25.20
C PHE A 643 -43.23 -1.19 24.83
N GLY A 644 -42.33 -1.59 25.71
CA GLY A 644 -40.90 -1.61 25.50
C GLY A 644 -40.18 -2.32 26.63
N GLY A 645 -38.97 -2.73 26.36
CA GLY A 645 -38.15 -3.48 27.32
C GLY A 645 -36.80 -3.82 26.74
N GLN A 646 -36.00 -4.42 27.59
CA GLN A 646 -34.70 -4.98 27.24
C GLN A 646 -34.75 -6.49 27.49
N GLN A 647 -34.10 -7.23 26.60
CA GLN A 647 -33.94 -8.66 26.70
C GLN A 647 -32.55 -9.06 26.26
N ASN A 648 -31.95 -10.04 26.93
CA ASN A 648 -30.64 -10.56 26.63
C ASN A 648 -30.80 -12.05 26.32
N GLY A 649 -30.09 -12.49 25.31
CA GLY A 649 -30.01 -13.91 24.96
C GLY A 649 -28.56 -14.37 24.94
N ASP A 650 -28.25 -15.41 25.71
CA ASP A 650 -26.91 -16.03 25.75
C ASP A 650 -27.12 -17.54 25.89
N ASN A 651 -26.62 -18.32 24.92
CA ASN A 651 -26.61 -19.79 25.02
C ASN A 651 -25.19 -20.37 25.01
N GLY A 652 -24.17 -19.48 25.17
CA GLY A 652 -22.77 -19.84 25.09
C GLY A 652 -22.21 -19.94 23.67
N VAL A 653 -23.05 -19.82 22.64
CA VAL A 653 -22.68 -19.71 21.22
C VAL A 653 -23.01 -18.32 20.70
N ILE A 654 -24.26 -17.90 20.84
CA ILE A 654 -24.72 -16.53 20.52
C ILE A 654 -24.84 -15.71 21.80
N ASP A 655 -24.58 -14.42 21.69
CA ASP A 655 -24.72 -13.45 22.76
C ASP A 655 -25.17 -12.10 22.20
N TYR A 656 -26.29 -11.58 22.77
CA TYR A 656 -26.82 -10.28 22.35
C TYR A 656 -27.62 -9.58 23.44
N ASP A 657 -27.58 -8.26 23.44
CA ASP A 657 -28.49 -7.37 24.15
C ASP A 657 -29.52 -6.80 23.19
N GLN A 658 -30.80 -6.87 23.51
CA GLN A 658 -31.91 -6.39 22.67
C GLN A 658 -32.74 -5.35 23.37
N ASP A 659 -32.94 -4.20 22.74
CA ASP A 659 -33.90 -3.18 23.11
C ASP A 659 -35.13 -3.25 22.19
N VAL A 660 -36.33 -3.38 22.78
CA VAL A 660 -37.59 -3.46 22.03
C VAL A 660 -38.50 -2.30 22.42
N ASN A 661 -39.14 -1.71 21.44
CA ASN A 661 -40.23 -0.74 21.64
C ASN A 661 -41.29 -0.87 20.57
N GLY A 662 -42.57 -0.65 20.97
CA GLY A 662 -43.64 -0.81 20.01
C GLY A 662 -45.00 -0.25 20.50
N ILE A 663 -45.94 -0.28 19.59
CA ILE A 663 -47.31 0.10 19.83
C ILE A 663 -48.25 -0.98 19.30
N MET A 664 -49.23 -1.33 20.12
CA MET A 664 -50.28 -2.25 19.75
C MET A 664 -51.63 -1.54 19.82
N VAL A 665 -52.47 -1.67 18.81
CA VAL A 665 -53.78 -1.10 18.73
C VAL A 665 -54.80 -2.20 18.49
N GLY A 666 -55.92 -2.13 19.17
CA GLY A 666 -56.93 -3.19 19.03
C GLY A 666 -58.35 -2.72 19.32
N LEU A 667 -59.23 -3.61 18.96
CA LEU A 667 -60.67 -3.46 19.24
C LEU A 667 -61.24 -4.80 19.71
N ASP A 668 -62.15 -4.73 20.68
CA ASP A 668 -62.79 -5.91 21.21
C ASP A 668 -64.26 -5.67 21.56
N LYS A 669 -64.94 -6.76 21.75
CA LYS A 669 -66.37 -6.75 22.14
C LYS A 669 -66.64 -7.86 23.13
N VAL A 670 -67.37 -7.52 24.17
CA VAL A 670 -67.87 -8.50 25.14
C VAL A 670 -69.27 -8.94 24.73
N THR A 671 -69.50 -10.23 24.72
CA THR A 671 -70.79 -10.86 24.48
C THR A 671 -71.24 -11.62 25.72
N GLU A 672 -72.47 -11.47 26.15
CA GLU A 672 -72.99 -12.23 27.27
C GLU A 672 -73.44 -13.62 26.80
N GLY A 673 -72.96 -14.66 27.38
CA GLY A 673 -73.28 -16.04 27.11
C GLY A 673 -74.21 -16.67 28.18
N GLY A 674 -75.55 -16.33 28.10
CA GLY A 674 -76.57 -16.98 28.94
C GLY A 674 -76.46 -16.74 30.42
N GLY A 675 -75.86 -15.64 30.91
CA GLY A 675 -75.90 -15.16 32.30
C GLY A 675 -74.80 -15.84 33.20
N GLU A 676 -74.10 -16.87 32.78
CA GLU A 676 -73.13 -17.57 33.59
C GLU A 676 -71.61 -17.30 33.14
N ARG A 677 -71.43 -16.62 31.98
CA ARG A 677 -70.18 -16.35 31.42
C ARG A 677 -70.12 -15.10 30.56
N GLN A 678 -69.01 -14.43 30.49
CA GLN A 678 -68.73 -13.33 29.59
C GLN A 678 -67.63 -13.79 28.60
N TRP A 679 -67.80 -13.43 27.35
CA TRP A 679 -66.89 -13.74 26.28
C TRP A 679 -66.38 -12.46 25.57
N LEU A 680 -65.10 -12.10 25.83
CA LEU A 680 -64.40 -11.03 25.12
C LEU A 680 -63.78 -11.64 23.87
N VAL A 681 -64.00 -11.03 22.72
CA VAL A 681 -63.39 -11.39 21.45
C VAL A 681 -62.85 -10.13 20.81
N GLY A 682 -61.62 -10.16 20.30
CA GLY A 682 -61.00 -8.99 19.74
C GLY A 682 -59.95 -9.31 18.68
N MET A 683 -59.47 -8.23 18.06
CA MET A 683 -58.36 -8.26 17.15
C MET A 683 -57.44 -7.08 17.46
N ALA A 684 -56.15 -7.26 17.15
CA ALA A 684 -55.11 -6.25 17.34
C ALA A 684 -54.10 -6.27 16.22
N ALA A 685 -53.44 -5.16 16.01
CA ALA A 685 -52.29 -5.03 15.18
C ALA A 685 -51.18 -4.36 16.00
N SER A 686 -49.94 -4.80 15.85
CA SER A 686 -48.79 -4.19 16.49
C SER A 686 -47.69 -3.86 15.49
N PHE A 687 -46.94 -2.85 15.87
CA PHE A 687 -45.73 -2.38 15.18
C PHE A 687 -44.64 -2.25 16.23
N ALA A 688 -43.57 -2.99 16.08
CA ALA A 688 -42.43 -2.94 17.00
C ALA A 688 -41.13 -2.74 16.23
N LYS A 689 -40.19 -2.12 16.92
CA LYS A 689 -38.81 -2.01 16.48
C LYS A 689 -37.94 -2.60 17.57
N SER A 690 -36.93 -3.29 17.15
CA SER A 690 -35.93 -3.86 18.03
C SER A 690 -34.54 -3.56 17.50
N SER A 691 -33.63 -3.23 18.40
CA SER A 691 -32.21 -3.05 18.09
C SER A 691 -31.42 -4.02 18.95
N LEU A 692 -30.53 -4.76 18.32
CA LEU A 692 -29.61 -5.68 18.96
C LEU A 692 -28.22 -5.07 18.97
N SER A 693 -27.53 -5.23 20.10
CA SER A 693 -26.11 -4.86 20.24
C SER A 693 -25.31 -6.09 20.64
N MET A 694 -24.21 -6.31 19.95
CA MET A 694 -23.32 -7.44 20.10
C MET A 694 -21.86 -6.95 19.97
N ASP A 695 -20.91 -7.79 20.29
CA ASP A 695 -19.51 -7.47 20.08
C ASP A 695 -19.22 -7.35 18.57
N ASP A 696 -18.77 -6.16 18.16
CA ASP A 696 -18.45 -5.80 16.77
C ASP A 696 -19.61 -6.03 15.75
N ALA A 697 -20.87 -6.06 16.25
CA ALA A 697 -22.04 -6.19 15.39
C ALA A 697 -23.29 -5.55 16.02
N ASP A 698 -24.16 -5.08 15.14
CA ASP A 698 -25.49 -4.55 15.48
C ASP A 698 -26.54 -5.15 14.54
N ALA A 699 -27.80 -5.22 15.02
CA ALA A 699 -28.91 -5.58 14.15
C ALA A 699 -30.16 -4.78 14.51
N ASP A 700 -30.95 -4.46 13.51
CA ASP A 700 -32.26 -3.81 13.66
C ASP A 700 -33.36 -4.70 13.08
N THR A 701 -34.49 -4.75 13.78
CA THR A 701 -35.66 -5.47 13.30
C THR A 701 -36.90 -4.56 13.33
N ASP A 702 -37.63 -4.53 12.24
CA ASP A 702 -38.99 -3.99 12.15
C ASP A 702 -40.01 -5.13 12.15
N ASN A 703 -40.89 -5.16 13.13
CA ASN A 703 -41.97 -6.16 13.24
C ASN A 703 -43.35 -5.57 13.02
N GLN A 704 -44.14 -6.25 12.25
CA GLN A 704 -45.56 -5.98 12.02
C GLN A 704 -46.38 -7.25 12.31
N SER A 705 -47.32 -7.16 13.27
CA SER A 705 -48.14 -8.32 13.63
C SER A 705 -49.62 -8.03 13.59
N ALA A 706 -50.38 -9.07 13.30
CA ALA A 706 -51.85 -9.10 13.43
C ALA A 706 -52.27 -10.24 14.37
N ARG A 707 -53.20 -9.96 15.29
CA ARG A 707 -53.60 -10.90 16.32
C ARG A 707 -55.12 -10.97 16.41
N VAL A 708 -55.64 -12.18 16.67
CA VAL A 708 -57.01 -12.39 17.11
C VAL A 708 -56.97 -13.03 18.50
N TYR A 709 -57.84 -12.61 19.38
CA TYR A 709 -57.84 -13.07 20.76
C TYR A 709 -59.19 -13.22 21.34
N SER A 710 -59.30 -14.02 22.39
CA SER A 710 -60.50 -14.31 23.09
C SER A 710 -60.24 -14.54 24.60
N SER A 711 -61.09 -14.00 25.44
CA SER A 711 -61.06 -14.28 26.87
C SER A 711 -62.46 -14.73 27.31
N LEU A 712 -62.56 -15.97 27.80
CA LEU A 712 -63.82 -16.54 28.34
C LEU A 712 -63.73 -16.50 29.84
N ASN A 713 -64.58 -15.68 30.44
CA ASN A 713 -64.62 -15.48 31.88
C ASN A 713 -65.95 -16.06 32.48
N PHE A 714 -65.85 -16.93 33.47
CA PHE A 714 -66.92 -17.55 34.14
C PHE A 714 -67.25 -16.79 35.44
N ASN A 715 -68.51 -16.75 35.82
CA ASN A 715 -68.96 -16.08 37.05
C ASN A 715 -68.40 -16.66 38.35
N ASN A 716 -67.87 -17.89 38.28
CA ASN A 716 -67.25 -18.53 39.43
C ASN A 716 -65.79 -18.09 39.63
N GLY A 717 -65.22 -17.27 38.74
CA GLY A 717 -63.86 -16.77 38.75
C GLY A 717 -62.90 -17.52 37.84
N ALA A 718 -63.28 -18.66 37.26
CA ALA A 718 -62.47 -19.33 36.28
C ALA A 718 -62.40 -18.54 34.96
N PHE A 719 -61.29 -18.59 34.25
CA PHE A 719 -61.13 -17.99 32.94
C PHE A 719 -60.23 -18.79 32.00
N PHE A 720 -60.42 -18.59 30.72
CA PHE A 720 -59.62 -19.14 29.65
C PHE A 720 -59.36 -18.07 28.59
N ASP A 721 -58.10 -17.72 28.41
CA ASP A 721 -57.64 -16.79 27.38
C ASP A 721 -56.95 -17.56 26.22
N SER A 722 -57.18 -17.09 25.03
CA SER A 722 -56.54 -17.64 23.84
C SER A 722 -56.23 -16.54 22.83
N SER A 723 -55.10 -16.69 22.11
CA SER A 723 -54.69 -15.80 21.01
C SER A 723 -54.11 -16.59 19.88
N LEU A 724 -54.18 -16.02 18.68
CA LEU A 724 -53.50 -16.48 17.48
C LEU A 724 -52.96 -15.25 16.77
N SER A 725 -51.71 -15.35 16.31
CA SER A 725 -51.01 -14.23 15.67
C SER A 725 -50.27 -14.64 14.41
N TYR A 726 -50.11 -13.66 13.54
CA TYR A 726 -49.23 -13.66 12.42
C TYR A 726 -48.31 -12.45 12.54
N SER A 727 -47.01 -12.64 12.36
CA SER A 727 -46.00 -11.56 12.42
C SER A 727 -45.10 -11.63 11.19
N HIS A 728 -44.66 -10.49 10.76
CA HIS A 728 -43.67 -10.30 9.68
C HIS A 728 -42.54 -9.48 10.23
N PHE A 729 -41.32 -10.04 10.15
CA PHE A 729 -40.08 -9.43 10.61
C PHE A 729 -39.20 -9.07 9.43
N SER A 730 -38.67 -7.84 9.42
CA SER A 730 -37.64 -7.37 8.49
C SER A 730 -36.41 -7.04 9.30
N ASN A 731 -35.36 -7.76 9.06
CA ASN A 731 -34.11 -7.68 9.81
C ASN A 731 -32.99 -7.10 8.95
N SER A 732 -32.15 -6.30 9.55
CA SER A 732 -30.92 -5.77 8.95
C SER A 732 -29.79 -5.94 9.95
N THR A 733 -28.66 -6.42 9.51
CA THR A 733 -27.46 -6.66 10.33
C THR A 733 -26.26 -5.94 9.75
N ASP A 734 -25.47 -5.36 10.63
CA ASP A 734 -24.16 -4.77 10.32
C ASP A 734 -23.11 -5.34 11.28
N SER A 735 -21.95 -5.72 10.77
CA SER A 735 -20.86 -6.27 11.57
C SER A 735 -19.49 -5.88 11.00
N THR A 736 -18.47 -6.03 11.83
CA THR A 736 -17.07 -5.78 11.44
C THR A 736 -16.29 -7.05 11.58
N MET A 737 -15.66 -7.51 10.49
CA MET A 737 -14.77 -8.67 10.50
C MET A 737 -13.42 -8.35 11.17
N SER A 738 -12.69 -9.38 11.56
CA SER A 738 -11.37 -9.28 12.19
C SER A 738 -10.32 -8.50 11.36
N ASN A 739 -10.49 -8.40 10.05
CA ASN A 739 -9.67 -7.58 9.16
C ASN A 739 -10.17 -6.12 9.01
N GLY A 740 -11.24 -5.74 9.71
CA GLY A 740 -11.85 -4.41 9.64
C GLY A 740 -12.86 -4.23 8.50
N GLN A 741 -13.15 -5.26 7.71
CA GLN A 741 -14.16 -5.20 6.66
C GLN A 741 -15.56 -5.08 7.26
N GLN A 742 -16.36 -4.15 6.75
CA GLN A 742 -17.77 -4.02 7.11
C GLN A 742 -18.60 -5.02 6.32
N VAL A 743 -19.50 -5.70 7.01
CA VAL A 743 -20.37 -6.73 6.45
C VAL A 743 -21.81 -6.41 6.83
N SER A 744 -22.71 -6.51 5.88
CA SER A 744 -24.14 -6.33 6.11
C SER A 744 -24.96 -7.47 5.52
N GLY A 745 -26.17 -7.64 6.04
CA GLY A 745 -27.11 -8.62 5.55
C GLY A 745 -28.54 -8.23 5.90
N ASP A 746 -29.46 -8.53 5.01
CA ASP A 746 -30.90 -8.31 5.18
C ASP A 746 -31.64 -9.64 5.10
N SER A 747 -32.61 -9.85 5.98
CA SER A 747 -33.47 -11.03 5.96
C SER A 747 -34.92 -10.68 6.28
N THR A 748 -35.84 -11.51 5.86
CA THR A 748 -37.26 -11.34 6.17
C THR A 748 -37.88 -12.67 6.53
N THR A 749 -38.58 -12.72 7.67
CA THR A 749 -39.22 -13.95 8.14
C THR A 749 -40.66 -13.69 8.54
N ASP A 750 -41.50 -14.71 8.34
CA ASP A 750 -42.91 -14.73 8.80
C ASP A 750 -43.08 -15.69 9.97
N ALA A 751 -43.89 -15.35 10.92
CA ALA A 751 -44.14 -16.18 12.08
C ALA A 751 -45.61 -16.37 12.37
N TRP A 752 -45.96 -17.55 12.85
CA TRP A 752 -47.22 -17.86 13.45
C TRP A 752 -47.06 -18.11 14.93
N GLY A 753 -47.94 -17.58 15.75
CA GLY A 753 -47.88 -17.81 17.17
C GLY A 753 -49.24 -17.96 17.81
N PHE A 754 -49.24 -18.60 18.96
CA PHE A 754 -50.46 -18.76 19.76
C PHE A 754 -50.17 -18.55 21.24
N GLY A 755 -51.22 -18.20 21.98
CA GLY A 755 -51.21 -18.12 23.44
C GLY A 755 -52.46 -18.76 24.05
N LEU A 756 -52.25 -19.57 25.09
CA LEU A 756 -53.32 -20.17 25.87
C LEU A 756 -53.02 -19.92 27.34
N LYS A 757 -54.00 -19.41 28.11
CA LYS A 757 -53.90 -19.16 29.55
C LYS A 757 -55.15 -19.59 30.28
N LEU A 758 -54.97 -20.36 31.30
CA LEU A 758 -56.04 -20.85 32.19
C LEU A 758 -55.74 -20.34 33.58
N GLY A 759 -56.76 -19.82 34.25
CA GLY A 759 -56.60 -19.31 35.59
C GLY A 759 -57.92 -19.21 36.36
N TYR A 760 -57.78 -18.78 37.59
CA TYR A 760 -58.91 -18.66 38.53
C TYR A 760 -58.75 -17.39 39.39
N ASP A 761 -59.66 -16.41 39.25
CA ASP A 761 -59.71 -15.21 40.08
C ASP A 761 -60.35 -15.54 41.45
N TRP A 762 -59.52 -15.88 42.41
CA TRP A 762 -59.98 -16.16 43.80
C TRP A 762 -60.09 -14.86 44.59
N LYS A 763 -61.31 -14.36 44.80
CA LYS A 763 -61.57 -13.22 45.67
C LYS A 763 -61.68 -13.70 47.12
N PHE A 764 -60.59 -13.64 47.86
CA PHE A 764 -60.53 -14.03 49.27
C PHE A 764 -60.98 -12.88 50.20
N ALA A 765 -61.11 -11.67 49.69
CA ALA A 765 -61.72 -10.53 50.34
C ALA A 765 -62.46 -9.66 49.29
N PRO A 766 -63.40 -8.78 49.74
CA PRO A 766 -64.22 -7.98 48.81
C PRO A 766 -63.44 -7.18 47.79
N GLN A 767 -62.21 -6.78 48.13
CA GLN A 767 -61.35 -5.95 47.34
C GLN A 767 -60.04 -6.63 46.97
N ALA A 768 -59.71 -7.79 47.57
CA ALA A 768 -58.45 -8.47 47.33
C ALA A 768 -58.69 -9.81 46.60
N TYR A 769 -57.78 -10.08 45.67
CA TYR A 769 -57.86 -11.28 44.84
C TYR A 769 -56.50 -11.90 44.68
N LEU A 770 -56.47 -13.19 44.46
CA LEU A 770 -55.32 -13.97 44.02
C LEU A 770 -55.72 -14.72 42.77
N THR A 771 -54.95 -14.55 41.68
CA THR A 771 -55.21 -15.18 40.39
C THR A 771 -54.12 -16.18 40.07
N PRO A 772 -54.14 -17.40 40.53
CA PRO A 772 -53.26 -18.46 40.05
C PRO A 772 -53.60 -18.75 38.60
N TYR A 773 -52.54 -18.98 37.77
CA TYR A 773 -52.66 -19.30 36.36
C TYR A 773 -51.56 -20.23 35.87
N ALA A 774 -51.85 -20.89 34.74
CA ALA A 774 -50.87 -21.55 33.92
C ALA A 774 -51.04 -21.08 32.47
N SER A 775 -49.95 -20.82 31.75
CA SER A 775 -49.99 -20.47 30.36
C SER A 775 -49.01 -21.26 29.54
N ILE A 776 -49.35 -21.39 28.28
CA ILE A 776 -48.47 -21.90 27.21
C ILE A 776 -48.55 -20.93 26.06
N THR A 777 -47.43 -20.42 25.65
CA THR A 777 -47.28 -19.57 24.45
C THR A 777 -46.29 -20.17 23.52
N GLY A 778 -46.50 -20.06 22.23
CA GLY A 778 -45.57 -20.60 21.23
C GLY A 778 -45.54 -19.71 20.00
N VAL A 779 -44.34 -19.57 19.47
CA VAL A 779 -44.11 -18.89 18.20
C VAL A 779 -43.29 -19.81 17.31
N PHE A 780 -43.66 -19.86 16.04
CA PHE A 780 -43.02 -20.65 14.99
C PHE A 780 -42.58 -19.68 13.88
N ILE A 781 -41.30 -19.38 13.83
CA ILE A 781 -40.68 -18.47 12.87
C ILE A 781 -40.24 -19.29 11.67
N GLY A 782 -40.62 -18.85 10.48
CA GLY A 782 -40.27 -19.52 9.23
C GLY A 782 -38.81 -19.36 8.89
N ASP A 783 -38.39 -20.22 8.00
CA ASP A 783 -37.07 -20.22 7.42
C ASP A 783 -36.81 -19.02 6.52
N ASP A 784 -35.57 -18.57 6.43
CA ASP A 784 -35.05 -17.61 5.44
C ASP A 784 -33.70 -18.10 4.92
N ASP A 785 -33.40 -17.73 3.68
CA ASP A 785 -32.19 -18.11 2.95
C ASP A 785 -31.60 -16.86 2.30
N TYR A 786 -30.46 -16.40 2.83
CA TYR A 786 -29.83 -15.17 2.38
C TYR A 786 -28.30 -15.25 2.49
N SER A 787 -27.64 -14.28 1.86
CA SER A 787 -26.19 -14.15 1.95
C SER A 787 -25.80 -12.76 2.45
N MET A 788 -24.82 -12.73 3.32
CA MET A 788 -24.17 -11.50 3.77
C MET A 788 -23.22 -10.96 2.69
N THR A 789 -22.83 -9.69 2.80
CA THR A 789 -21.95 -9.04 1.80
C THR A 789 -20.53 -9.62 1.74
N ASN A 790 -20.10 -10.40 2.72
CA ASN A 790 -18.86 -11.18 2.73
C ASN A 790 -19.01 -12.60 2.18
N ASN A 791 -20.12 -12.90 1.48
CA ASN A 791 -20.51 -14.19 0.95
C ASN A 791 -20.83 -15.28 1.99
N MET A 792 -20.97 -14.96 3.26
CA MET A 792 -21.52 -15.90 4.24
C MET A 792 -22.95 -16.23 3.87
N HIS A 793 -23.23 -17.51 3.70
CA HIS A 793 -24.57 -18.01 3.34
C HIS A 793 -25.26 -18.57 4.58
N VAL A 794 -26.44 -18.04 4.87
CA VAL A 794 -27.25 -18.39 6.04
C VAL A 794 -28.55 -19.03 5.56
N SER A 795 -28.88 -20.21 6.08
CA SER A 795 -30.09 -20.98 5.72
C SER A 795 -30.58 -21.80 6.90
N ASP A 796 -31.71 -22.46 6.71
CA ASP A 796 -32.35 -23.31 7.74
C ASP A 796 -32.50 -22.61 9.10
N GLN A 797 -32.89 -21.31 9.11
CA GLN A 797 -33.08 -20.48 10.32
C GLN A 797 -34.47 -20.60 10.92
N ALA A 798 -35.26 -21.59 10.59
CA ALA A 798 -36.55 -21.82 11.24
C ALA A 798 -36.35 -21.90 12.76
N TYR A 799 -37.19 -21.18 13.52
CA TYR A 799 -37.05 -21.08 14.96
C TYR A 799 -38.36 -21.31 15.68
N ASP A 800 -38.39 -22.29 16.55
CA ASP A 800 -39.54 -22.65 17.36
C ASP A 800 -39.27 -22.31 18.84
N SER A 801 -40.12 -21.48 19.46
CA SER A 801 -40.08 -21.22 20.91
C SER A 801 -41.41 -21.53 21.54
N MET A 802 -41.34 -22.38 22.58
CA MET A 802 -42.48 -22.73 23.43
C MET A 802 -42.19 -22.29 24.86
N ARG A 803 -42.99 -21.36 25.39
CA ARG A 803 -42.87 -20.84 26.73
C ARG A 803 -44.01 -21.35 27.61
N TYR A 804 -43.65 -21.97 28.73
CA TYR A 804 -44.53 -22.47 29.76
C TYR A 804 -44.42 -21.58 31.00
N GLU A 805 -45.54 -21.09 31.50
CA GLU A 805 -45.50 -20.25 32.70
C GLU A 805 -46.53 -20.73 33.74
N LEU A 806 -46.06 -20.84 34.97
CA LEU A 806 -46.93 -21.13 36.14
C LEU A 806 -46.79 -20.01 37.17
N GLY A 807 -47.83 -19.26 37.43
CA GLY A 807 -47.76 -18.08 38.28
C GLY A 807 -49.03 -17.69 38.96
N GLY A 808 -48.96 -16.50 39.53
CA GLY A 808 -50.09 -15.90 40.20
C GLY A 808 -50.00 -14.39 40.34
N ASN A 809 -51.13 -13.71 40.23
CA ASN A 809 -51.28 -12.27 40.45
C ASN A 809 -51.98 -12.04 41.78
N LEU A 810 -51.33 -11.30 42.69
CA LEU A 810 -51.95 -10.82 43.94
C LEU A 810 -52.34 -9.35 43.77
N GLY A 811 -53.61 -9.05 43.82
CA GLY A 811 -54.08 -7.69 43.56
C GLY A 811 -55.12 -7.20 44.62
N TYR A 812 -55.31 -5.88 44.59
CA TYR A 812 -56.25 -5.20 45.46
C TYR A 812 -56.95 -4.06 44.67
N THR A 813 -58.28 -3.99 44.74
CA THR A 813 -59.06 -2.93 44.07
C THR A 813 -59.52 -1.87 45.10
N PHE A 814 -59.06 -0.65 44.93
CA PHE A 814 -59.47 0.54 45.67
C PHE A 814 -60.60 1.20 44.93
N ASP A 815 -61.81 1.12 45.49
CA ASP A 815 -62.94 1.87 44.95
C ASP A 815 -62.85 3.34 45.43
N LEU A 816 -62.71 4.26 44.49
CA LEU A 816 -62.60 5.69 44.76
C LEU A 816 -63.96 6.39 44.68
N GLY A 817 -65.09 5.71 44.36
CA GLY A 817 -66.38 6.25 44.12
C GLY A 817 -66.53 6.95 42.78
N ALA A 818 -67.73 7.34 42.38
CA ALA A 818 -68.08 8.02 41.12
C ALA A 818 -67.52 7.25 39.88
N ASP A 819 -67.63 5.93 39.87
CA ASP A 819 -67.11 5.00 38.82
C ASP A 819 -65.64 5.03 38.61
N GLN A 820 -64.82 5.35 39.66
CA GLN A 820 -63.35 5.35 39.61
C GLN A 820 -62.86 4.23 40.53
N ALA A 821 -61.86 3.50 40.04
CA ALA A 821 -61.16 2.48 40.81
C ALA A 821 -59.66 2.38 40.40
N ILE A 822 -58.81 2.02 41.34
CA ILE A 822 -57.43 1.65 41.09
C ILE A 822 -57.22 0.21 41.52
N SER A 823 -56.67 -0.62 40.62
CA SER A 823 -56.47 -2.06 40.91
C SER A 823 -55.02 -2.43 40.69
N PRO A 824 -54.10 -2.14 41.63
CA PRO A 824 -52.76 -2.62 41.58
C PRO A 824 -52.65 -4.13 41.79
N TYR A 825 -51.63 -4.78 41.19
CA TYR A 825 -51.29 -6.18 41.40
C TYR A 825 -49.78 -6.43 41.33
N ALA A 826 -49.33 -7.51 41.94
CA ALA A 826 -48.01 -8.04 41.83
C ALA A 826 -48.06 -9.46 41.25
N THR A 827 -47.11 -9.78 40.39
CA THR A 827 -46.97 -11.06 39.69
C THR A 827 -45.74 -11.80 40.21
N LEU A 828 -45.86 -13.10 40.44
CA LEU A 828 -44.75 -14.05 40.62
C LEU A 828 -45.06 -15.26 39.76
N ALA A 829 -44.12 -15.64 38.91
CA ALA A 829 -44.25 -16.83 38.08
C ALA A 829 -42.91 -17.52 37.85
N TYR A 830 -42.98 -18.82 37.65
CA TYR A 830 -41.90 -19.63 37.09
C TYR A 830 -42.14 -19.76 35.59
N VAL A 831 -41.09 -19.52 34.80
CA VAL A 831 -41.13 -19.59 33.36
C VAL A 831 -40.12 -20.60 32.87
N TYR A 832 -40.51 -21.43 31.94
CA TYR A 832 -39.61 -22.34 31.23
C TYR A 832 -39.78 -22.13 29.71
N GLU A 833 -38.71 -21.82 29.01
CA GLU A 833 -38.68 -21.72 27.56
C GLU A 833 -37.97 -22.91 26.95
N ASP A 834 -38.60 -23.53 25.97
CA ASP A 834 -38.10 -24.64 25.17
C ASP A 834 -37.88 -24.14 23.74
N ALA A 835 -36.62 -23.92 23.38
CA ALA A 835 -36.23 -23.32 22.09
C ALA A 835 -34.93 -23.93 21.58
N GLU A 836 -34.86 -25.26 21.58
CA GLU A 836 -33.73 -26.00 20.99
C GLU A 836 -33.77 -25.85 19.46
N ASN A 837 -32.94 -24.97 18.90
CA ASN A 837 -32.92 -24.66 17.48
C ASN A 837 -31.49 -24.64 16.97
N ASP A 838 -31.31 -24.94 15.68
CA ASP A 838 -30.07 -24.80 14.96
C ASP A 838 -30.32 -23.99 13.67
N ALA A 839 -29.31 -23.26 13.23
CA ALA A 839 -29.26 -22.68 11.91
C ALA A 839 -28.06 -23.20 11.10
N ASN A 840 -28.08 -23.03 9.82
CA ASN A 840 -27.01 -23.47 8.93
C ASN A 840 -26.26 -22.26 8.39
N ILE A 841 -24.92 -22.24 8.61
CA ILE A 841 -24.03 -21.25 7.97
C ILE A 841 -23.04 -22.00 7.11
N ASN A 842 -23.08 -21.76 5.79
CA ASN A 842 -22.22 -22.40 4.79
C ASN A 842 -22.24 -23.93 4.81
N GLY A 843 -23.24 -24.56 5.40
CA GLY A 843 -23.36 -26.01 5.58
C GLY A 843 -23.00 -26.52 6.97
N ASP A 844 -22.49 -25.67 7.87
CA ASP A 844 -22.27 -26.00 9.27
C ASP A 844 -23.55 -25.72 10.06
N ARG A 845 -23.99 -26.69 10.87
CA ARG A 845 -25.12 -26.52 11.79
C ARG A 845 -24.62 -25.97 13.11
N ILE A 846 -25.19 -24.84 13.51
CA ILE A 846 -24.81 -24.09 14.70
C ILE A 846 -26.04 -23.86 15.57
N ASP A 847 -25.95 -24.21 16.85
CA ASP A 847 -26.98 -23.98 17.83
C ASP A 847 -27.23 -22.47 18.02
N ASN A 848 -28.48 -22.03 17.83
CA ASN A 848 -28.92 -20.66 18.06
C ASN A 848 -30.16 -20.60 18.96
N GLY A 849 -30.50 -21.70 19.62
CA GLY A 849 -31.58 -21.78 20.57
C GLY A 849 -31.25 -21.06 21.87
N VAL A 850 -32.18 -20.23 22.35
CA VAL A 850 -32.11 -19.59 23.67
C VAL A 850 -33.23 -20.17 24.53
N ASP A 851 -32.90 -21.20 25.28
CA ASP A 851 -33.83 -21.92 26.12
C ASP A 851 -33.43 -21.90 27.57
N GLY A 852 -34.34 -22.21 28.46
CA GLY A 852 -34.02 -22.25 29.87
C GLY A 852 -35.15 -21.89 30.84
N SER A 853 -34.78 -21.82 32.10
CA SER A 853 -35.68 -21.52 33.23
C SER A 853 -35.45 -20.11 33.76
N ALA A 854 -36.54 -19.41 34.05
CA ALA A 854 -36.48 -18.07 34.60
C ALA A 854 -37.58 -17.84 35.64
N VAL A 855 -37.41 -16.79 36.46
CA VAL A 855 -38.42 -16.31 37.40
C VAL A 855 -38.90 -14.93 36.98
N ARG A 856 -40.22 -14.81 36.83
CA ARG A 856 -40.88 -13.52 36.51
C ARG A 856 -41.28 -12.84 37.79
N LEU A 857 -40.93 -11.58 37.93
CA LEU A 857 -41.43 -10.66 38.94
C LEU A 857 -42.12 -9.49 38.21
N GLY A 858 -43.35 -9.18 38.56
CA GLY A 858 -44.09 -8.10 37.91
C GLY A 858 -44.86 -7.23 38.90
N LEU A 859 -45.04 -5.99 38.52
CA LEU A 859 -45.92 -5.04 39.15
C LEU A 859 -46.79 -4.42 38.06
N GLY A 860 -48.07 -4.35 38.30
CA GLY A 860 -49.00 -3.74 37.37
C GLY A 860 -50.21 -3.12 38.04
N GLY A 861 -51.08 -2.58 37.26
CA GLY A 861 -52.32 -2.03 37.75
C GLY A 861 -53.17 -1.37 36.67
N GLN A 862 -54.39 -1.16 37.00
CA GLN A 862 -55.26 -0.34 36.16
C GLN A 862 -55.92 0.77 36.95
N PHE A 863 -56.25 1.83 36.26
CA PHE A 863 -57.03 2.95 36.74
C PHE A 863 -58.27 3.15 35.88
N ASP A 864 -59.43 2.77 36.39
CA ASP A 864 -60.71 3.12 35.78
C ASP A 864 -61.05 4.58 36.15
N MET A 865 -60.85 5.48 35.20
CA MET A 865 -61.06 6.92 35.36
C MET A 865 -62.55 7.29 35.34
N ASN A 866 -63.39 6.52 34.65
CA ASN A 866 -64.79 6.59 34.52
C ASN A 866 -65.35 5.34 33.81
N LYS A 867 -66.72 5.31 33.59
CA LYS A 867 -67.32 4.15 32.90
C LYS A 867 -66.80 3.83 31.51
N ASN A 868 -66.15 4.80 30.85
CA ASN A 868 -65.78 4.69 29.45
C ASN A 868 -64.20 4.61 29.27
N PHE A 869 -63.42 5.09 30.24
CA PHE A 869 -61.98 5.23 30.04
C PHE A 869 -61.24 4.53 31.15
N THR A 870 -60.29 3.68 30.74
CA THR A 870 -59.36 2.94 31.61
C THR A 870 -57.94 3.11 31.12
N VAL A 871 -56.97 3.31 32.04
CA VAL A 871 -55.54 3.24 31.83
C VAL A 871 -55.02 2.02 32.56
N TYR A 872 -54.16 1.24 31.94
CA TYR A 872 -53.50 0.09 32.57
C TYR A 872 -52.01 0.06 32.24
N THR A 873 -51.23 -0.47 33.14
CA THR A 873 -49.78 -0.54 33.02
C THR A 873 -49.23 -1.76 33.71
N GLY A 874 -48.06 -2.20 33.25
CA GLY A 874 -47.28 -3.28 33.87
C GLY A 874 -45.80 -3.04 33.66
N VAL A 875 -45.00 -3.49 34.63
CA VAL A 875 -43.56 -3.60 34.57
C VAL A 875 -43.18 -4.99 35.03
N ASN A 876 -42.36 -5.67 34.25
CA ASN A 876 -41.95 -7.02 34.51
C ASN A 876 -40.40 -7.11 34.49
N TYR A 877 -39.91 -8.00 35.29
CA TYR A 877 -38.51 -8.51 35.27
C TYR A 877 -38.56 -10.03 35.10
N LEU A 878 -37.76 -10.57 34.21
CA LEU A 878 -37.58 -12.01 34.07
C LEU A 878 -36.10 -12.29 34.22
N GLY A 879 -35.72 -13.06 35.22
CA GLY A 879 -34.32 -13.42 35.47
C GLY A 879 -34.12 -14.93 35.37
N GLY A 880 -33.22 -15.33 34.46
CA GLY A 880 -32.86 -16.73 34.18
C GLY A 880 -31.37 -16.90 33.93
N SER A 881 -30.96 -18.07 33.44
CA SER A 881 -29.56 -18.32 33.04
C SER A 881 -29.28 -17.89 31.61
N ASP A 882 -30.19 -18.16 30.70
CA ASP A 882 -30.02 -18.02 29.29
C ASP A 882 -31.08 -17.07 28.68
N VAL A 883 -32.25 -17.02 29.31
CA VAL A 883 -33.35 -16.10 29.01
C VAL A 883 -33.45 -15.06 30.10
N ASP A 884 -33.04 -13.84 29.81
CA ASP A 884 -33.07 -12.71 30.73
C ASP A 884 -33.77 -11.51 30.16
N GLN A 885 -34.71 -10.91 30.92
CA GLN A 885 -35.41 -9.67 30.58
C GLN A 885 -35.25 -8.71 31.76
N PRO A 886 -34.20 -7.88 31.75
CA PRO A 886 -33.92 -6.92 32.81
C PRO A 886 -35.08 -6.02 33.14
N TRP A 887 -35.86 -5.67 32.15
CA TRP A 887 -37.11 -4.95 32.34
C TRP A 887 -38.00 -5.02 31.10
N ALA A 888 -39.28 -5.05 31.29
CA ALA A 888 -40.28 -4.77 30.26
C ALA A 888 -41.42 -3.94 30.88
N ALA A 889 -41.94 -2.99 30.16
CA ALA A 889 -43.01 -2.13 30.61
C ALA A 889 -44.05 -1.90 29.50
N ASN A 890 -45.28 -1.72 29.91
CA ASN A 890 -46.32 -1.34 29.00
C ASN A 890 -47.24 -0.28 29.62
N LEU A 891 -47.89 0.54 28.76
CA LEU A 891 -48.87 1.54 29.15
C LEU A 891 -50.03 1.53 28.14
N GLY A 892 -51.17 1.09 28.58
CA GLY A 892 -52.32 0.96 27.76
C GLY A 892 -53.47 1.91 28.17
N MET A 893 -54.25 2.30 27.20
CA MET A 893 -55.48 3.09 27.36
C MET A 893 -56.58 2.41 26.58
N LYS A 894 -57.75 2.43 27.17
CA LYS A 894 -58.95 1.87 26.58
C LYS A 894 -60.15 2.82 26.69
N TYR A 895 -60.87 2.94 25.58
CA TYR A 895 -62.12 3.62 25.52
C TYR A 895 -63.25 2.62 25.24
N ARG A 896 -64.25 2.61 26.11
CA ARG A 896 -65.41 1.75 26.06
C ARG A 896 -66.65 2.60 25.57
N TRP A 897 -67.39 2.01 24.68
CA TRP A 897 -68.60 2.66 24.15
C TRP A 897 -69.90 1.95 24.64
#